data_f4a612a214872f0c566570a85c14ad9c
#
_entry.id   f4a612a214872f0c566570a85c14ad9c
#
_cell.length_a   1.000
_cell.length_b   1.000
_cell.length_c   1.000
_cell.angle_alpha   90.00
_cell.angle_beta   90.00
_cell.angle_gamma   90.00
#
_symmetry.space_group_name_H-M   'P 1'
#
loop_
_entity.id
_entity.type
_entity.pdbx_description
1 polymer ?
#
loop_
_entity_poly.entity_id
_entity_poly.type
_entity_poly.pdbx_seq_one_letter_code
_entity_poly.pdbx_strand_id
1 'polypeptide(L)'
;MKFFTALRRPHPRTILPLLAVLLLGGIGSFALDIQPFPREVLRTEKLHEWTFASGVAGFMAQHECALSATGSVLRIQSRGKDPYLASGSVNLAGPFMVQLRMKSATGGKGQFFWTTTTEPHTDEARSQHFNLIHDGQWHDYSVRLDARGTVTRLRLDPGSAPGLVEVEKMALVHEHLHPLELQSVHTVGRQISLTLTNHAETALACRVEDRALTLPAHTAQQVTFTAAGKAPFAAHTVQVLAGNLPPLRRTVFVADAGATGDWVMLRSPEATVRVARDGSGARLEIGGQLVGFVAPLVWRNGKLPQLKLVSEAGDLHFAGDGINLTLAQRGAELAVAIQGDGACEGPVLRALGALEQGLFAGVEYLGKNERSSSTLDIETEEHIRYAPDPLKVTMPLMAFSTDRALTALTWTNMTLQPIFATPDFLDGAEGHRAALRGRHIAATLLVRKPAPLEDAILWAVQQRGLPPVPPAPRSREAQMALSLKALMGPPLRTAEGWGHCAEAHWPRHPFADCASTIWRLTGEAPQLPHLAANGGHIRNESLYFVTGRAQQWLQERTAEVRGIIAGQKPDGSFHYTGKYQRGHFEDTASGYCAMHAIRLLDFARATGDRAALATGLKALDYMKRFRTPRGAQIWECALHTPDILASAHLVHAYVRGFELTGDRAYLDGARRWAITGVPFVYQWSCQPVMLYATTPVLGATNWRAPNWIGLPVQWCGYDYAYALAMLAPHDKTLDWHKLAEGILITAEQMQYPDGEFAGCVPDSFSLAEQQRNPWNINPCAIVSLRLVLEGQLDSLAVAAADGHRVVAPYPVTVRAGKAHIAAKAGVSYQVLIDGARIVPVTSRGNDELDLNAAP
;
A
#
# COMPACT_ATOMS: atom_id res chain seq x y z
N MET A 1 -1.77 -16.95 21.30
CA MET A 1 -0.89 -15.78 21.14
C MET A 1 0.56 -16.12 21.53
N LYS A 2 1.05 -17.32 21.24
CA LYS A 2 2.41 -17.79 21.58
C LYS A 2 3.05 -18.64 20.45
N PHE A 3 2.72 -18.44 19.19
CA PHE A 3 3.19 -19.28 18.06
C PHE A 3 3.80 -18.53 16.87
N PHE A 4 4.38 -17.36 17.10
CA PHE A 4 5.23 -16.71 16.09
C PHE A 4 6.70 -16.61 16.54
N THR A 5 7.23 -17.66 17.20
CA THR A 5 8.62 -17.70 17.68
C THR A 5 9.49 -18.66 16.89
N ALA A 6 9.31 -18.76 15.59
CA ALA A 6 10.23 -19.54 14.74
C ALA A 6 10.69 -18.75 13.50
N LEU A 7 10.85 -17.43 13.61
CA LEU A 7 11.67 -16.66 12.68
C LEU A 7 12.85 -16.11 13.48
N ARG A 8 14.01 -16.67 13.19
CA ARG A 8 15.30 -16.39 13.80
C ARG A 8 15.60 -14.90 13.80
N ARG A 9 16.17 -14.41 14.91
CA ARG A 9 16.73 -13.07 15.06
C ARG A 9 17.71 -12.76 13.93
N PRO A 10 17.60 -11.60 13.26
CA PRO A 10 18.75 -11.10 12.51
C PRO A 10 19.86 -10.74 13.51
N HIS A 11 21.07 -11.21 13.26
CA HIS A 11 22.25 -10.79 14.00
C HIS A 11 22.40 -9.26 13.91
N PRO A 12 22.82 -8.59 15.00
CA PRO A 12 23.10 -7.17 14.95
C PRO A 12 24.30 -6.94 14.02
N ARG A 13 24.05 -6.31 12.88
CA ARG A 13 25.14 -5.73 12.09
C ARG A 13 25.75 -4.62 12.93
N THR A 14 27.03 -4.71 13.17
CA THR A 14 27.87 -3.71 13.78
C THR A 14 27.70 -2.38 13.04
N ILE A 15 26.93 -1.48 13.64
CA ILE A 15 26.93 -0.07 13.29
C ILE A 15 28.25 0.48 13.81
N LEU A 16 29.20 0.75 12.92
CA LEU A 16 30.32 1.61 13.24
C LEU A 16 29.74 3.01 13.53
N PRO A 17 30.10 3.64 14.65
CA PRO A 17 29.57 4.96 14.97
C PRO A 17 30.25 6.00 14.06
N LEU A 18 29.50 6.56 13.11
CA LEU A 18 29.79 7.89 12.56
C LEU A 18 29.18 8.94 13.49
N LEU A 19 29.78 9.07 14.65
CA LEU A 19 29.53 10.16 15.59
C LEU A 19 30.80 11.02 15.60
N ALA A 20 30.84 12.02 14.73
CA ALA A 20 31.55 13.29 14.89
C ALA A 20 31.36 14.10 13.61
N VAL A 21 30.38 14.97 13.57
CA VAL A 21 30.38 16.35 13.11
C VAL A 21 28.96 16.89 13.26
N LEU A 22 28.61 17.26 14.45
CA LEU A 22 27.47 18.12 14.70
C LEU A 22 28.05 19.30 15.48
N LEU A 23 28.28 20.39 14.76
CA LEU A 23 28.24 21.80 15.23
C LEU A 23 28.80 22.66 14.11
N LEU A 24 27.94 23.16 13.25
CA LEU A 24 28.04 24.52 12.68
C LEU A 24 26.81 24.70 11.79
N GLY A 25 25.97 25.67 12.11
CA GLY A 25 24.69 25.95 11.48
C GLY A 25 24.82 26.19 9.99
N GLY A 26 24.07 25.41 9.26
CA GLY A 26 23.83 25.52 7.83
C GLY A 26 22.68 24.57 7.50
N ILE A 27 21.74 25.00 6.71
CA ILE A 27 20.62 24.20 6.19
C ILE A 27 21.21 22.89 5.67
N GLY A 28 21.09 21.81 6.44
CA GLY A 28 21.61 20.52 6.10
C GLY A 28 20.93 20.02 4.82
N SER A 29 21.69 19.92 3.73
CA SER A 29 21.27 19.13 2.60
C SER A 29 21.20 17.68 3.09
N PHE A 30 19.99 17.16 3.30
CA PHE A 30 19.80 15.75 3.57
C PHE A 30 20.29 14.99 2.36
N ALA A 31 21.37 14.22 2.50
CA ALA A 31 21.77 13.27 1.49
C ALA A 31 20.59 12.32 1.28
N LEU A 32 20.18 12.15 0.03
CA LEU A 32 19.17 11.15 -0.33
C LEU A 32 19.82 9.78 -0.11
N ASP A 33 19.23 8.96 0.75
CA ASP A 33 19.74 7.61 1.05
C ASP A 33 19.51 6.62 -0.10
N ILE A 34 18.83 7.07 -1.17
CA ILE A 34 18.50 6.27 -2.32
C ILE A 34 19.49 6.56 -3.42
N GLN A 35 20.14 5.54 -3.92
CA GLN A 35 20.97 5.60 -5.13
C GLN A 35 20.12 5.18 -6.33
N PRO A 36 19.47 6.11 -7.03
CA PRO A 36 18.74 5.78 -8.25
C PRO A 36 19.64 5.41 -9.41
N PHE A 37 20.98 5.50 -9.23
CA PHE A 37 21.97 5.27 -10.24
C PHE A 37 23.07 4.34 -9.74
N PRO A 38 23.14 3.12 -10.30
CA PRO A 38 24.23 2.21 -10.00
C PRO A 38 25.56 2.82 -10.45
N ARG A 39 26.65 2.46 -9.76
CA ARG A 39 28.00 2.80 -10.19
C ARG A 39 28.25 2.24 -11.58
N GLU A 40 28.90 3.02 -12.43
CA GLU A 40 29.21 2.60 -13.80
C GLU A 40 30.22 1.44 -13.81
N VAL A 41 29.93 0.41 -14.58
CA VAL A 41 30.80 -0.75 -14.76
C VAL A 41 31.82 -0.44 -15.86
N LEU A 42 33.10 -0.40 -15.49
CA LEU A 42 34.19 -0.15 -16.44
C LEU A 42 34.50 -1.36 -17.29
N ARG A 43 34.51 -2.53 -16.69
CA ARG A 43 34.73 -3.81 -17.33
C ARG A 43 34.18 -4.94 -16.48
N THR A 44 33.89 -6.04 -17.12
CA THR A 44 33.57 -7.30 -16.45
C THR A 44 34.73 -8.28 -16.66
N GLU A 45 35.06 -9.03 -15.62
CA GLU A 45 36.03 -10.11 -15.63
C GLU A 45 35.32 -11.43 -15.41
N LYS A 46 35.43 -12.35 -16.37
CA LYS A 46 34.85 -13.68 -16.26
C LYS A 46 35.63 -14.49 -15.22
N LEU A 47 35.00 -14.90 -14.13
CA LEU A 47 35.62 -15.72 -13.09
C LEU A 47 35.40 -17.21 -13.34
N HIS A 48 34.21 -17.58 -13.82
CA HIS A 48 33.83 -18.95 -14.11
C HIS A 48 32.71 -18.99 -15.15
N GLU A 49 32.68 -20.04 -15.96
CA GLU A 49 31.60 -20.25 -16.93
C GLU A 49 31.24 -21.73 -16.98
N TRP A 50 29.97 -22.03 -16.91
CA TRP A 50 29.45 -23.37 -17.13
C TRP A 50 29.06 -23.53 -18.61
N THR A 51 29.62 -24.54 -19.24
CA THR A 51 29.26 -24.95 -20.61
C THR A 51 28.57 -26.31 -20.53
N PHE A 52 27.52 -26.50 -21.28
CA PHE A 52 26.68 -27.70 -21.20
C PHE A 52 26.90 -28.64 -22.39
N ALA A 53 27.99 -28.42 -23.18
CA ALA A 53 28.30 -29.24 -24.35
C ALA A 53 28.62 -30.71 -24.02
N SER A 54 29.19 -30.97 -22.83
CA SER A 54 29.59 -32.32 -22.41
C SER A 54 28.70 -32.88 -21.27
N GLY A 55 27.54 -32.31 -21.06
CA GLY A 55 26.60 -32.73 -19.99
C GLY A 55 26.19 -31.61 -19.06
N VAL A 56 25.73 -31.92 -17.88
CA VAL A 56 25.13 -30.96 -16.91
C VAL A 56 26.17 -30.11 -16.16
N ALA A 57 27.43 -30.10 -16.58
CA ALA A 57 28.52 -29.26 -16.06
C ALA A 57 28.68 -29.31 -14.52
N GLY A 58 28.45 -30.45 -13.91
CA GLY A 58 28.55 -30.65 -12.44
C GLY A 58 27.34 -30.20 -11.63
N PHE A 59 26.28 -29.71 -12.26
CA PHE A 59 25.02 -29.47 -11.57
C PHE A 59 24.32 -30.77 -11.15
N MET A 60 23.69 -30.74 -10.00
CA MET A 60 22.98 -31.88 -9.41
C MET A 60 21.53 -31.44 -9.08
N ALA A 61 20.55 -32.22 -9.54
CA ALA A 61 19.18 -32.08 -9.08
C ALA A 61 19.10 -32.41 -7.60
N GLN A 62 18.47 -31.55 -6.80
CA GLN A 62 18.36 -31.73 -5.37
C GLN A 62 16.90 -32.01 -4.95
N HIS A 63 15.95 -31.24 -5.51
CA HIS A 63 14.55 -31.37 -5.15
C HIS A 63 13.65 -31.04 -6.34
N GLU A 64 12.56 -31.77 -6.47
CA GLU A 64 11.46 -31.60 -7.44
C GLU A 64 11.88 -31.26 -8.89
N CYS A 65 13.06 -31.66 -9.32
CA CYS A 65 13.52 -31.46 -10.68
C CYS A 65 14.35 -32.64 -11.21
N ALA A 66 14.50 -32.68 -12.55
CA ALA A 66 15.42 -33.58 -13.24
C ALA A 66 16.28 -32.79 -14.22
N LEU A 67 17.56 -33.14 -14.35
CA LEU A 67 18.52 -32.48 -15.24
C LEU A 67 18.91 -33.34 -16.43
N SER A 68 19.06 -32.71 -17.57
CA SER A 68 19.69 -33.29 -18.77
C SER A 68 20.40 -32.18 -19.53
N ALA A 69 21.28 -32.54 -20.47
CA ALA A 69 21.89 -31.57 -21.37
C ALA A 69 21.72 -32.04 -22.81
N THR A 70 21.33 -31.15 -23.70
CA THR A 70 21.14 -31.45 -25.11
C THR A 70 21.53 -30.21 -25.97
N GLY A 71 22.36 -30.37 -26.94
CA GLY A 71 22.77 -29.28 -27.86
C GLY A 71 23.40 -28.09 -27.12
N SER A 72 24.24 -28.34 -26.13
CA SER A 72 24.88 -27.32 -25.27
C SER A 72 23.95 -26.52 -24.37
N VAL A 73 22.74 -27.05 -24.10
CA VAL A 73 21.73 -26.44 -23.24
C VAL A 73 21.45 -27.34 -22.05
N LEU A 74 21.52 -26.82 -20.83
CA LEU A 74 21.03 -27.48 -19.63
C LEU A 74 19.51 -27.42 -19.61
N ARG A 75 18.86 -28.56 -19.50
CA ARG A 75 17.40 -28.69 -19.38
C ARG A 75 17.05 -29.10 -17.94
N ILE A 76 16.21 -28.31 -17.33
CA ILE A 76 15.71 -28.49 -15.96
C ILE A 76 14.22 -28.78 -16.07
N GLN A 77 13.82 -30.04 -15.88
CA GLN A 77 12.42 -30.42 -15.83
C GLN A 77 11.93 -30.26 -14.39
N SER A 78 11.27 -29.16 -14.10
CA SER A 78 10.59 -28.93 -12.84
C SER A 78 9.35 -29.83 -12.72
N ARG A 79 9.12 -30.43 -11.52
CA ARG A 79 8.03 -31.39 -11.25
C ARG A 79 7.09 -30.92 -10.15
N GLY A 80 7.44 -29.84 -9.43
CA GLY A 80 6.69 -29.37 -8.28
C GLY A 80 6.77 -27.87 -8.06
N LYS A 81 6.51 -27.44 -6.83
CA LYS A 81 6.48 -26.02 -6.45
C LYS A 81 7.80 -25.51 -5.86
N ASP A 82 8.73 -26.40 -5.53
CA ASP A 82 10.03 -26.06 -4.92
C ASP A 82 11.19 -26.77 -5.66
N PRO A 83 11.32 -26.60 -7.00
CA PRO A 83 12.39 -27.23 -7.75
C PRO A 83 13.71 -26.51 -7.50
N TYR A 84 14.78 -27.26 -7.17
CA TYR A 84 16.12 -26.66 -7.10
C TYR A 84 17.24 -27.62 -7.45
N LEU A 85 18.35 -27.01 -7.92
CA LEU A 85 19.56 -27.68 -8.30
C LEU A 85 20.78 -26.96 -7.70
N ALA A 86 21.85 -27.70 -7.45
CA ALA A 86 23.08 -27.14 -6.93
C ALA A 86 24.24 -27.33 -7.91
N SER A 87 25.15 -26.34 -7.98
CA SER A 87 26.39 -26.42 -8.72
C SER A 87 27.38 -27.40 -8.08
N GLY A 88 28.40 -27.80 -8.82
CA GLY A 88 29.64 -28.28 -8.24
C GLY A 88 30.36 -27.24 -7.40
N SER A 89 31.56 -27.54 -6.91
CA SER A 89 32.37 -26.59 -6.15
C SER A 89 32.81 -25.41 -7.02
N VAL A 90 32.60 -24.20 -6.50
CA VAL A 90 32.94 -22.94 -7.19
C VAL A 90 34.26 -22.37 -6.67
N ASN A 91 34.42 -22.19 -5.34
CA ASN A 91 35.60 -21.69 -4.63
C ASN A 91 36.09 -20.32 -5.13
N LEU A 92 35.16 -19.35 -5.23
CA LEU A 92 35.45 -17.99 -5.71
C LEU A 92 35.12 -16.95 -4.65
N ALA A 93 35.96 -15.94 -4.55
CA ALA A 93 35.69 -14.79 -3.68
C ALA A 93 34.57 -13.91 -4.27
N GLY A 94 33.52 -13.64 -3.45
CA GLY A 94 32.50 -12.68 -3.84
C GLY A 94 32.84 -11.26 -3.39
N PRO A 95 32.00 -10.26 -3.73
CA PRO A 95 30.76 -10.38 -4.49
C PRO A 95 30.96 -10.55 -6.00
N PHE A 96 29.96 -11.06 -6.71
CA PHE A 96 29.98 -11.22 -8.16
C PHE A 96 28.59 -11.21 -8.77
N MET A 97 28.49 -11.04 -10.09
CA MET A 97 27.26 -11.17 -10.86
C MET A 97 27.17 -12.60 -11.45
N VAL A 98 25.96 -13.16 -11.42
CA VAL A 98 25.61 -14.31 -12.24
C VAL A 98 24.99 -13.80 -13.54
N GLN A 99 25.63 -14.05 -14.67
CA GLN A 99 25.06 -13.81 -15.99
C GLN A 99 24.53 -15.14 -16.52
N LEU A 100 23.27 -15.18 -16.92
CA LEU A 100 22.66 -16.38 -17.47
C LEU A 100 21.70 -16.04 -18.60
N ARG A 101 21.60 -16.97 -19.56
CA ARG A 101 20.61 -16.93 -20.63
C ARG A 101 19.69 -18.12 -20.45
N MET A 102 18.42 -17.82 -20.18
CA MET A 102 17.42 -18.81 -19.84
C MET A 102 16.16 -18.65 -20.69
N LYS A 103 15.49 -19.78 -20.87
CA LYS A 103 14.16 -19.87 -21.44
C LYS A 103 13.30 -20.67 -20.47
N SER A 104 12.14 -20.13 -20.10
CA SER A 104 11.27 -20.74 -19.08
C SER A 104 9.84 -20.90 -19.58
N ALA A 105 9.26 -22.05 -19.25
CA ALA A 105 7.86 -22.37 -19.41
C ALA A 105 7.30 -22.94 -18.08
N THR A 106 7.67 -22.31 -16.94
CA THR A 106 7.20 -22.63 -15.58
C THR A 106 6.41 -21.43 -15.01
N GLY A 107 6.56 -21.10 -13.74
CA GLY A 107 6.00 -19.92 -13.09
C GLY A 107 6.82 -19.51 -11.87
N GLY A 108 6.55 -18.33 -11.32
CA GLY A 108 7.18 -17.82 -10.12
C GLY A 108 8.49 -17.08 -10.36
N LYS A 109 9.22 -16.76 -9.27
CA LYS A 109 10.52 -16.07 -9.32
C LYS A 109 11.66 -17.08 -9.37
N GLY A 110 12.76 -16.70 -9.98
CA GLY A 110 14.03 -17.40 -9.82
C GLY A 110 14.73 -16.95 -8.54
N GLN A 111 15.57 -17.83 -7.96
CA GLN A 111 16.35 -17.51 -6.77
C GLN A 111 17.71 -18.19 -6.82
N PHE A 112 18.75 -17.46 -6.43
CA PHE A 112 20.05 -18.01 -6.16
C PHE A 112 20.32 -18.04 -4.66
N PHE A 113 20.81 -19.17 -4.15
CA PHE A 113 21.42 -19.28 -2.83
C PHE A 113 22.91 -19.55 -2.99
N TRP A 114 23.70 -19.19 -1.97
CA TRP A 114 25.11 -19.55 -1.93
C TRP A 114 25.56 -20.03 -0.56
N THR A 115 26.57 -20.89 -0.57
CA THR A 115 27.28 -21.30 0.64
C THR A 115 28.70 -20.76 0.59
N THR A 116 29.32 -20.53 1.74
CA THR A 116 30.71 -20.08 1.86
C THR A 116 31.53 -21.04 2.71
N THR A 117 32.84 -20.83 2.75
CA THR A 117 33.74 -21.61 3.63
C THR A 117 33.41 -21.51 5.10
N THR A 118 32.81 -20.38 5.54
CA THR A 118 32.40 -20.15 6.93
C THR A 118 30.93 -20.49 7.18
N GLU A 119 30.10 -20.54 6.13
CA GLU A 119 28.65 -20.74 6.19
C GLU A 119 28.26 -21.84 5.19
N PRO A 120 28.42 -23.14 5.56
CA PRO A 120 28.30 -24.26 4.62
C PRO A 120 26.87 -24.67 4.27
N HIS A 121 25.86 -24.04 4.89
CA HIS A 121 24.44 -24.32 4.66
C HIS A 121 23.76 -23.18 3.92
N THR A 122 22.77 -23.49 3.06
CA THR A 122 21.90 -22.49 2.45
C THR A 122 20.99 -21.84 3.47
N ASP A 123 20.81 -20.53 3.35
CA ASP A 123 19.96 -19.72 4.23
C ASP A 123 19.36 -18.59 3.42
N GLU A 124 18.13 -18.18 3.72
CA GLU A 124 17.42 -17.07 3.03
C GLU A 124 18.22 -15.76 3.08
N ALA A 125 18.95 -15.52 4.17
CA ALA A 125 19.84 -14.36 4.28
C ALA A 125 21.04 -14.38 3.31
N ARG A 126 21.29 -15.52 2.68
CA ARG A 126 22.31 -15.72 1.63
C ARG A 126 21.64 -16.18 0.36
N SER A 127 20.64 -15.45 -0.07
CA SER A 127 19.94 -15.68 -1.32
C SER A 127 19.66 -14.38 -2.06
N GLN A 128 19.34 -14.49 -3.34
CA GLN A 128 18.93 -13.38 -4.17
C GLN A 128 17.84 -13.83 -5.15
N HIS A 129 16.66 -13.25 -5.03
CA HIS A 129 15.58 -13.44 -5.99
C HIS A 129 15.81 -12.64 -7.27
N PHE A 130 15.27 -13.12 -8.38
CA PHE A 130 15.19 -12.38 -9.62
C PHE A 130 13.91 -12.73 -10.39
N ASN A 131 13.41 -11.77 -11.17
CA ASN A 131 12.19 -11.95 -11.94
C ASN A 131 12.49 -12.77 -13.19
N LEU A 132 11.73 -13.86 -13.38
CA LEU A 132 11.78 -14.71 -14.57
C LEU A 132 10.60 -14.39 -15.50
N ILE A 133 10.88 -14.42 -16.82
CA ILE A 133 9.86 -14.32 -17.86
C ILE A 133 9.55 -15.74 -18.33
N HIS A 134 8.29 -16.13 -18.29
CA HIS A 134 7.83 -17.49 -18.58
C HIS A 134 7.06 -17.59 -19.91
N ASP A 135 7.56 -16.91 -20.94
CA ASP A 135 6.94 -16.86 -22.28
C ASP A 135 7.48 -17.91 -23.25
N GLY A 136 8.36 -18.81 -22.78
CA GLY A 136 9.00 -19.81 -23.62
C GLY A 136 10.01 -19.27 -24.61
N GLN A 137 10.51 -18.03 -24.43
CA GLN A 137 11.56 -17.42 -25.25
C GLN A 137 12.86 -17.26 -24.45
N TRP A 138 13.97 -17.03 -25.15
CA TRP A 138 15.27 -16.83 -24.55
C TRP A 138 15.42 -15.40 -24.03
N HIS A 139 15.77 -15.27 -22.75
CA HIS A 139 16.05 -14.00 -22.07
C HIS A 139 17.42 -14.04 -21.39
N ASP A 140 18.11 -12.88 -21.38
CA ASP A 140 19.35 -12.68 -20.66
C ASP A 140 19.07 -12.07 -19.28
N TYR A 141 19.68 -12.63 -18.23
CA TYR A 141 19.54 -12.21 -16.85
C TYR A 141 20.92 -11.88 -16.27
N SER A 142 20.98 -10.88 -15.39
CA SER A 142 22.14 -10.54 -14.58
C SER A 142 21.70 -10.42 -13.13
N VAL A 143 22.20 -11.28 -12.26
CA VAL A 143 21.80 -11.36 -10.86
C VAL A 143 23.02 -11.10 -9.98
N ARG A 144 22.99 -10.01 -9.20
CA ARG A 144 24.05 -9.67 -8.28
C ARG A 144 23.96 -10.53 -7.01
N LEU A 145 25.06 -11.21 -6.66
CA LEU A 145 25.20 -11.95 -5.43
C LEU A 145 26.17 -11.21 -4.50
N ASP A 146 25.65 -10.56 -3.45
CA ASP A 146 26.46 -9.85 -2.45
C ASP A 146 27.11 -10.84 -1.46
N ALA A 147 27.67 -11.90 -2.00
CA ALA A 147 28.34 -12.92 -1.24
C ALA A 147 29.63 -12.37 -0.59
N ARG A 148 29.77 -12.54 0.71
CA ARG A 148 30.97 -12.18 1.46
C ARG A 148 31.81 -13.41 1.72
N GLY A 149 33.12 -13.31 1.46
CA GLY A 149 34.04 -14.42 1.60
C GLY A 149 34.09 -15.36 0.37
N THR A 150 34.64 -16.56 0.55
CA THR A 150 34.78 -17.54 -0.52
C THR A 150 33.52 -18.35 -0.67
N VAL A 151 32.84 -18.19 -1.80
CA VAL A 151 31.65 -18.98 -2.17
C VAL A 151 32.09 -20.36 -2.62
N THR A 152 31.53 -21.39 -2.00
CA THR A 152 31.86 -22.79 -2.23
C THR A 152 30.88 -23.48 -3.16
N ARG A 153 29.61 -23.08 -3.19
CA ARG A 153 28.56 -23.66 -4.02
C ARG A 153 27.42 -22.66 -4.25
N LEU A 154 26.76 -22.80 -5.40
CA LEU A 154 25.51 -22.11 -5.73
C LEU A 154 24.35 -23.10 -5.81
N ARG A 155 23.17 -22.69 -5.39
CA ARG A 155 21.89 -23.34 -5.64
C ARG A 155 21.05 -22.40 -6.50
N LEU A 156 20.44 -22.92 -7.55
CA LEU A 156 19.46 -22.23 -8.39
C LEU A 156 18.09 -22.87 -8.20
N ASP A 157 17.11 -22.04 -7.87
CA ASP A 157 15.69 -22.35 -7.88
C ASP A 157 15.10 -21.69 -9.14
N PRO A 158 14.77 -22.47 -10.19
CA PRO A 158 14.46 -21.93 -11.50
C PRO A 158 12.98 -21.53 -11.69
N GLY A 159 12.25 -21.36 -10.61
CA GLY A 159 10.83 -21.04 -10.58
C GLY A 159 10.11 -21.82 -9.49
N SER A 160 8.79 -21.71 -9.41
CA SER A 160 7.94 -22.32 -8.39
C SER A 160 6.74 -23.09 -8.94
N ALA A 161 6.86 -23.61 -10.18
CA ALA A 161 5.81 -24.42 -10.82
C ALA A 161 6.41 -25.53 -11.67
N PRO A 162 5.65 -26.60 -11.97
CA PRO A 162 6.04 -27.61 -12.95
C PRO A 162 6.24 -27.01 -14.35
N GLY A 163 7.21 -27.50 -15.11
CA GLY A 163 7.50 -27.06 -16.47
C GLY A 163 8.95 -27.26 -16.87
N LEU A 164 9.30 -26.81 -18.06
CA LEU A 164 10.65 -26.89 -18.58
C LEU A 164 11.35 -25.55 -18.49
N VAL A 165 12.56 -25.57 -17.92
CA VAL A 165 13.51 -24.45 -17.97
C VAL A 165 14.75 -24.88 -18.71
N GLU A 166 15.26 -24.05 -19.61
CA GLU A 166 16.45 -24.28 -20.42
C GLU A 166 17.46 -23.18 -20.13
N VAL A 167 18.73 -23.55 -19.89
CA VAL A 167 19.83 -22.62 -19.63
C VAL A 167 20.90 -22.84 -20.70
N GLU A 168 21.12 -21.84 -21.58
CA GLU A 168 22.12 -21.90 -22.64
C GLU A 168 23.49 -21.49 -22.12
N LYS A 169 23.52 -20.45 -21.28
CA LYS A 169 24.77 -19.90 -20.75
C LYS A 169 24.61 -19.51 -19.29
N MET A 170 25.62 -19.80 -18.49
CA MET A 170 25.73 -19.32 -17.12
C MET A 170 27.19 -19.00 -16.79
N ALA A 171 27.45 -17.81 -16.28
CA ALA A 171 28.78 -17.38 -15.92
C ALA A 171 28.78 -16.53 -14.64
N LEU A 172 29.85 -16.62 -13.86
CA LEU A 172 30.17 -15.72 -12.78
C LEU A 172 31.16 -14.66 -13.30
N VAL A 173 30.82 -13.41 -13.08
CA VAL A 173 31.64 -12.28 -13.49
C VAL A 173 31.90 -11.32 -12.33
N HIS A 174 33.11 -10.78 -12.26
CA HIS A 174 33.43 -9.67 -11.39
C HIS A 174 33.28 -8.36 -12.15
N GLU A 175 32.55 -7.41 -11.56
CA GLU A 175 32.39 -6.07 -12.13
C GLU A 175 33.41 -5.13 -11.52
N HIS A 176 34.26 -4.56 -12.37
CA HIS A 176 35.17 -3.49 -12.01
C HIS A 176 34.43 -2.17 -12.17
N LEU A 177 34.01 -1.60 -11.02
CA LEU A 177 33.23 -0.39 -11.00
C LEU A 177 34.10 0.86 -11.13
N HIS A 178 33.54 1.93 -11.72
CA HIS A 178 34.21 3.22 -11.79
C HIS A 178 34.61 3.68 -10.36
N PRO A 179 35.87 4.10 -10.13
CA PRO A 179 36.34 4.47 -8.79
C PRO A 179 35.67 5.76 -8.27
N LEU A 180 35.21 6.66 -9.15
CA LEU A 180 34.34 7.77 -8.77
C LEU A 180 32.88 7.36 -8.92
N GLU A 181 32.08 7.80 -7.98
CA GLU A 181 30.62 7.66 -7.99
C GLU A 181 30.00 9.05 -7.99
N LEU A 182 29.04 9.28 -8.89
CA LEU A 182 28.16 10.42 -8.86
C LEU A 182 26.96 10.04 -7.97
N GLN A 183 27.09 10.25 -6.66
CA GLN A 183 26.16 9.76 -5.66
C GLN A 183 24.79 10.49 -5.71
N SER A 184 24.81 11.81 -5.87
CA SER A 184 23.58 12.60 -5.98
C SER A 184 23.78 13.82 -6.87
N VAL A 185 22.69 14.26 -7.49
CA VAL A 185 22.64 15.56 -8.20
C VAL A 185 21.36 16.26 -7.73
N HIS A 186 21.45 17.54 -7.45
CA HIS A 186 20.32 18.38 -7.05
C HIS A 186 20.34 19.69 -7.82
N THR A 187 19.17 20.14 -8.29
CA THR A 187 19.03 21.39 -9.06
C THR A 187 18.02 22.32 -8.41
N VAL A 188 18.41 23.58 -8.19
CA VAL A 188 17.52 24.67 -7.76
C VAL A 188 17.67 25.80 -8.76
N GLY A 189 16.63 26.06 -9.52
CA GLY A 189 16.77 26.94 -10.68
C GLY A 189 17.89 26.45 -11.60
N ARG A 190 18.90 27.29 -11.84
CA ARG A 190 20.07 26.94 -12.64
C ARG A 190 21.27 26.44 -11.83
N GLN A 191 21.18 26.48 -10.52
CA GLN A 191 22.25 25.97 -9.67
C GLN A 191 22.18 24.44 -9.61
N ILE A 192 23.28 23.77 -9.93
CA ILE A 192 23.45 22.34 -9.87
C ILE A 192 24.45 22.01 -8.77
N SER A 193 24.04 21.21 -7.81
CA SER A 193 24.86 20.65 -6.73
C SER A 193 24.96 19.16 -6.90
N LEU A 194 26.17 18.61 -6.90
CA LEU A 194 26.40 17.17 -7.01
C LEU A 194 27.33 16.70 -5.89
N THR A 195 27.16 15.43 -5.48
CA THR A 195 28.08 14.77 -4.54
C THR A 195 28.86 13.71 -5.31
N LEU A 196 30.18 13.84 -5.28
CA LEU A 196 31.11 12.86 -5.83
C LEU A 196 31.78 12.10 -4.69
N THR A 197 31.82 10.77 -4.81
CA THR A 197 32.50 9.89 -3.86
C THR A 197 33.67 9.18 -4.56
N ASN A 198 34.86 9.24 -3.96
CA ASN A 198 36.02 8.48 -4.38
C ASN A 198 36.09 7.17 -3.60
N HIS A 199 35.95 6.04 -4.30
CA HIS A 199 36.05 4.68 -3.72
C HIS A 199 37.43 4.05 -3.89
N ALA A 200 38.41 4.79 -4.46
CA ALA A 200 39.78 4.29 -4.64
C ALA A 200 40.60 4.43 -3.36
N GLU A 201 41.63 3.61 -3.24
CA GLU A 201 42.62 3.64 -2.14
C GLU A 201 43.54 4.87 -2.21
N THR A 202 43.49 5.65 -3.28
CA THR A 202 44.32 6.83 -3.51
C THR A 202 43.49 8.04 -3.87
N ALA A 203 44.06 9.22 -3.67
CA ALA A 203 43.43 10.46 -4.12
C ALA A 203 43.28 10.47 -5.64
N LEU A 204 42.14 10.93 -6.15
CA LEU A 204 41.83 11.04 -7.56
C LEU A 204 41.68 12.51 -7.97
N ALA A 205 42.47 12.91 -8.98
CA ALA A 205 42.26 14.20 -9.66
C ALA A 205 41.10 14.03 -10.65
N CYS A 206 40.12 14.92 -10.57
CA CYS A 206 39.01 14.93 -11.49
C CYS A 206 38.61 16.36 -11.88
N ARG A 207 37.78 16.50 -12.90
CA ARG A 207 37.20 17.76 -13.34
C ARG A 207 35.70 17.62 -13.51
N VAL A 208 34.98 18.53 -12.86
CA VAL A 208 33.53 18.68 -13.02
C VAL A 208 33.29 19.95 -13.81
N GLU A 209 32.72 19.82 -15.00
CA GLU A 209 32.66 20.94 -15.94
C GLU A 209 34.05 21.59 -16.11
N ASP A 210 34.20 22.89 -15.77
CA ASP A 210 35.46 23.60 -15.85
C ASP A 210 36.27 23.58 -14.53
N ARG A 211 35.77 22.93 -13.47
CA ARG A 211 36.40 22.92 -12.15
C ARG A 211 37.29 21.69 -11.96
N ALA A 212 38.58 21.92 -11.75
CA ALA A 212 39.50 20.88 -11.32
C ALA A 212 39.44 20.72 -9.77
N LEU A 213 39.43 19.47 -9.31
CA LEU A 213 39.43 19.09 -7.91
C LEU A 213 40.20 17.78 -7.70
N THR A 214 40.64 17.56 -6.47
CA THR A 214 41.27 16.30 -6.05
C THR A 214 40.47 15.75 -4.87
N LEU A 215 39.89 14.56 -5.06
CA LEU A 215 39.17 13.88 -3.97
C LEU A 215 40.11 12.90 -3.27
N PRO A 216 40.33 13.06 -1.96
CA PRO A 216 41.07 12.06 -1.18
C PRO A 216 40.45 10.67 -1.26
N ALA A 217 41.24 9.64 -0.94
CA ALA A 217 40.77 8.27 -0.88
C ALA A 217 39.54 8.14 0.06
N HIS A 218 38.52 7.38 -0.33
CA HIS A 218 37.33 7.07 0.45
C HIS A 218 36.58 8.30 0.99
N THR A 219 36.60 9.43 0.26
CA THR A 219 35.89 10.65 0.66
C THR A 219 34.81 11.04 -0.33
N ALA A 220 33.79 11.70 0.18
CA ALA A 220 32.75 12.36 -0.61
C ALA A 220 32.95 13.87 -0.57
N GLN A 221 32.70 14.56 -1.68
CA GLN A 221 32.75 16.00 -1.79
C GLN A 221 31.58 16.55 -2.58
N GLN A 222 30.96 17.60 -2.08
CA GLN A 222 29.93 18.34 -2.80
C GLN A 222 30.57 19.42 -3.70
N VAL A 223 30.07 19.50 -4.94
CA VAL A 223 30.47 20.50 -5.94
C VAL A 223 29.23 21.21 -6.44
N THR A 224 29.26 22.53 -6.47
CA THR A 224 28.13 23.36 -6.92
C THR A 224 28.58 24.27 -8.05
N PHE A 225 27.79 24.39 -9.12
CA PHE A 225 28.03 25.29 -10.23
C PHE A 225 26.69 25.75 -10.84
N THR A 226 26.75 26.72 -11.76
CA THR A 226 25.57 27.28 -12.43
C THR A 226 25.51 26.79 -13.87
N ALA A 227 24.41 26.13 -14.27
CA ALA A 227 24.20 25.72 -15.64
C ALA A 227 24.17 26.91 -16.61
N ALA A 228 24.87 26.80 -17.74
CA ALA A 228 24.89 27.81 -18.77
C ALA A 228 23.53 27.98 -19.47
N GLY A 229 23.31 29.12 -20.14
CA GLY A 229 22.12 29.42 -20.91
C GLY A 229 21.10 30.30 -20.18
N LYS A 230 20.01 30.67 -20.88
CA LYS A 230 18.95 31.58 -20.38
C LYS A 230 17.53 31.01 -20.51
N ALA A 231 17.38 29.83 -21.11
CA ALA A 231 16.07 29.21 -21.29
C ALA A 231 15.43 28.88 -19.93
N PRO A 232 14.12 29.10 -19.75
CA PRO A 232 13.45 28.79 -18.49
C PRO A 232 13.45 27.29 -18.14
N PHE A 233 13.49 26.44 -19.17
CA PHE A 233 13.56 25.00 -19.04
C PHE A 233 14.65 24.47 -19.95
N ALA A 234 15.52 23.62 -19.43
CA ALA A 234 16.63 23.05 -20.19
C ALA A 234 17.06 21.68 -19.65
N ALA A 235 17.55 20.84 -20.55
CA ALA A 235 18.34 19.69 -20.19
C ALA A 235 19.81 20.10 -20.09
N HIS A 236 20.48 19.76 -19.02
CA HIS A 236 21.91 19.99 -18.82
C HIS A 236 22.61 18.65 -18.55
N THR A 237 23.65 18.33 -19.33
CA THR A 237 24.43 17.12 -19.11
C THR A 237 25.66 17.44 -18.30
N VAL A 238 25.64 17.10 -17.02
CA VAL A 238 26.82 17.16 -16.13
C VAL A 238 27.85 16.14 -16.59
N GLN A 239 29.09 16.56 -16.67
CA GLN A 239 30.21 15.70 -17.04
C GLN A 239 31.32 15.73 -15.97
N VAL A 240 31.74 14.54 -15.52
CA VAL A 240 32.86 14.37 -14.61
C VAL A 240 33.96 13.58 -15.33
N LEU A 241 35.16 14.16 -15.44
CA LEU A 241 36.35 13.57 -16.07
C LEU A 241 37.37 13.23 -14.98
N ALA A 242 37.96 12.04 -15.02
CA ALA A 242 39.00 11.63 -14.09
C ALA A 242 40.13 10.86 -14.83
N GLY A 243 41.22 11.54 -15.11
CA GLY A 243 42.35 10.96 -15.83
C GLY A 243 41.93 10.30 -17.15
N ASN A 244 42.33 9.04 -17.34
CA ASN A 244 42.00 8.24 -18.52
C ASN A 244 40.73 7.39 -18.34
N LEU A 245 39.94 7.59 -17.25
CA LEU A 245 38.70 6.86 -17.05
C LEU A 245 37.59 7.36 -17.97
N PRO A 246 36.63 6.52 -18.30
CA PRO A 246 35.42 6.96 -19.02
C PRO A 246 34.75 8.12 -18.28
N PRO A 247 34.22 9.14 -18.97
CA PRO A 247 33.54 10.25 -18.31
C PRO A 247 32.23 9.80 -17.69
N LEU A 248 31.99 10.11 -16.42
CA LEU A 248 30.67 10.00 -15.84
C LEU A 248 29.79 11.12 -16.41
N ARG A 249 28.63 10.76 -16.90
CA ARG A 249 27.67 11.71 -17.47
C ARG A 249 26.31 11.55 -16.88
N ARG A 250 25.67 12.69 -16.58
CA ARG A 250 24.33 12.72 -16.07
C ARG A 250 23.55 13.87 -16.65
N THR A 251 22.42 13.59 -17.30
CA THR A 251 21.50 14.61 -17.73
C THR A 251 20.54 14.94 -16.60
N VAL A 252 20.47 16.22 -16.23
CA VAL A 252 19.54 16.77 -15.23
C VAL A 252 18.63 17.78 -15.89
N PHE A 253 17.48 18.00 -15.29
CA PHE A 253 16.54 18.98 -15.76
C PHE A 253 16.67 20.27 -14.94
N VAL A 254 16.74 21.40 -15.63
CA VAL A 254 16.84 22.75 -15.05
C VAL A 254 15.54 23.46 -15.28
N ALA A 255 14.90 23.94 -14.20
CA ALA A 255 13.70 24.77 -14.21
C ALA A 255 13.98 26.11 -13.52
N ASP A 256 14.20 27.16 -14.30
CA ASP A 256 14.53 28.48 -13.78
C ASP A 256 13.25 29.35 -13.61
N ALA A 257 12.83 29.52 -12.36
CA ALA A 257 11.68 30.33 -12.01
C ALA A 257 11.83 31.81 -12.33
N GLY A 258 13.08 32.31 -12.34
CA GLY A 258 13.42 33.71 -12.61
C GLY A 258 13.65 34.06 -14.08
N ALA A 259 13.78 33.03 -14.95
CA ALA A 259 14.11 33.30 -16.34
C ALA A 259 13.01 34.04 -17.09
N THR A 260 13.42 35.02 -17.91
CA THR A 260 12.55 35.66 -18.89
C THR A 260 12.40 34.71 -20.10
N GLY A 261 11.16 34.45 -20.52
CA GLY A 261 10.87 33.57 -21.66
C GLY A 261 9.77 34.15 -22.54
N ASP A 262 9.64 33.57 -23.74
CA ASP A 262 8.47 33.80 -24.60
C ASP A 262 7.36 32.82 -24.18
N TRP A 263 6.28 33.38 -23.63
CA TRP A 263 5.23 32.62 -22.96
C TRP A 263 3.89 32.74 -23.69
N VAL A 264 3.20 31.61 -23.81
CA VAL A 264 1.77 31.56 -24.09
C VAL A 264 1.03 31.32 -22.78
N MET A 265 -0.06 32.03 -22.53
CA MET A 265 -0.78 31.98 -21.26
C MET A 265 -2.14 31.32 -21.41
N LEU A 266 -2.39 30.29 -20.62
CA LEU A 266 -3.70 29.78 -20.32
C LEU A 266 -4.14 30.35 -18.96
N ARG A 267 -5.31 30.95 -18.89
CA ARG A 267 -5.80 31.64 -17.67
C ARG A 267 -7.18 31.17 -17.28
N SER A 268 -7.35 30.94 -15.99
CA SER A 268 -8.63 30.76 -15.36
C SER A 268 -8.71 31.59 -14.07
N PRO A 269 -9.88 31.71 -13.42
CA PRO A 269 -9.99 32.35 -12.12
C PRO A 269 -9.13 31.69 -11.03
N GLU A 270 -8.90 30.38 -11.12
CA GLU A 270 -8.21 29.59 -10.10
C GLU A 270 -6.70 29.58 -10.29
N ALA A 271 -6.24 29.49 -11.55
CA ALA A 271 -4.83 29.31 -11.86
C ALA A 271 -4.41 29.93 -13.19
N THR A 272 -3.15 30.30 -13.32
CA THR A 272 -2.51 30.69 -14.57
C THR A 272 -1.43 29.68 -14.93
N VAL A 273 -1.44 29.20 -16.15
CA VAL A 273 -0.41 28.32 -16.71
C VAL A 273 0.35 29.10 -17.78
N ARG A 274 1.65 29.35 -17.55
CA ARG A 274 2.54 30.00 -18.52
C ARG A 274 3.34 28.93 -19.25
N VAL A 275 3.01 28.69 -20.49
CA VAL A 275 3.63 27.66 -21.33
C VAL A 275 4.74 28.30 -22.17
N ALA A 276 5.94 27.74 -22.16
CA ALA A 276 7.02 28.16 -23.03
C ALA A 276 6.67 27.84 -24.50
N ARG A 277 6.88 28.81 -25.41
CA ARG A 277 6.51 28.67 -26.84
C ARG A 277 7.27 27.57 -27.57
N ASP A 278 8.39 27.14 -27.01
CA ASP A 278 9.17 25.99 -27.52
C ASP A 278 8.64 24.63 -27.02
N GLY A 279 7.58 24.62 -26.21
CA GLY A 279 6.99 23.41 -25.65
C GLY A 279 7.87 22.72 -24.61
N SER A 280 8.93 23.36 -24.11
CA SER A 280 9.86 22.73 -23.14
C SER A 280 9.26 22.54 -21.75
N GLY A 281 8.30 23.38 -21.33
CA GLY A 281 7.67 23.33 -20.02
C GLY A 281 6.63 24.41 -19.78
N ALA A 282 6.01 24.35 -18.60
CA ALA A 282 5.06 25.34 -18.15
C ALA A 282 5.24 25.70 -16.67
N ARG A 283 4.96 26.92 -16.29
CA ARG A 283 4.85 27.39 -14.90
C ARG A 283 3.40 27.35 -14.45
N LEU A 284 3.19 26.92 -13.22
CA LEU A 284 1.89 26.91 -12.54
C LEU A 284 1.85 28.04 -11.52
N GLU A 285 0.90 28.94 -11.64
CA GLU A 285 0.77 30.11 -10.76
C GLU A 285 -0.65 30.23 -10.19
N ILE A 286 -0.74 30.62 -8.91
CA ILE A 286 -1.99 30.93 -8.21
C ILE A 286 -1.87 32.35 -7.65
N GLY A 287 -2.74 33.28 -8.07
CA GLY A 287 -2.66 34.67 -7.63
C GLY A 287 -1.33 35.36 -7.95
N GLY A 288 -0.63 34.94 -9.02
CA GLY A 288 0.69 35.42 -9.40
C GLY A 288 1.87 34.79 -8.67
N GLN A 289 1.63 33.90 -7.70
CA GLN A 289 2.66 33.15 -6.99
C GLN A 289 2.94 31.82 -7.71
N LEU A 290 4.22 31.51 -7.93
CA LEU A 290 4.67 30.22 -8.48
C LEU A 290 4.43 29.10 -7.46
N VAL A 291 3.67 28.09 -7.87
CA VAL A 291 3.34 26.93 -7.03
C VAL A 291 3.90 25.61 -7.56
N GLY A 292 4.36 25.59 -8.83
CA GLY A 292 4.92 24.40 -9.44
C GLY A 292 5.26 24.58 -10.91
N PHE A 293 5.63 23.46 -11.52
CA PHE A 293 5.93 23.36 -12.94
C PHE A 293 5.24 22.14 -13.55
N VAL A 294 4.95 22.21 -14.84
CA VAL A 294 4.79 21.03 -15.69
C VAL A 294 5.99 21.02 -16.64
N ALA A 295 7.07 20.44 -16.18
CA ALA A 295 8.35 20.58 -16.87
C ALA A 295 9.29 19.38 -16.60
N PRO A 296 9.73 18.66 -17.64
CA PRO A 296 9.37 18.90 -19.04
C PRO A 296 7.90 18.54 -19.34
N LEU A 297 7.32 19.20 -20.35
CA LEU A 297 6.00 18.78 -20.87
C LEU A 297 6.13 17.38 -21.51
N VAL A 298 7.21 17.17 -22.26
CA VAL A 298 7.55 15.88 -22.84
C VAL A 298 9.06 15.66 -22.74
N TRP A 299 9.43 14.44 -22.35
CA TRP A 299 10.81 13.98 -22.31
C TRP A 299 10.94 12.70 -23.14
N ARG A 300 11.92 12.64 -24.04
CA ARG A 300 12.10 11.49 -24.92
C ARG A 300 13.58 11.17 -25.09
N ASN A 301 13.96 9.91 -24.83
CA ASN A 301 15.34 9.42 -25.00
C ASN A 301 16.39 10.33 -24.33
N GLY A 302 16.12 10.79 -23.10
CA GLY A 302 17.03 11.65 -22.35
C GLY A 302 17.15 13.10 -22.87
N LYS A 303 16.22 13.57 -23.71
CA LYS A 303 16.26 14.90 -24.33
C LYS A 303 14.89 15.58 -24.33
N LEU A 304 14.91 16.90 -24.39
CA LEU A 304 13.75 17.72 -24.75
C LEU A 304 13.53 17.63 -26.27
N PRO A 305 12.33 17.24 -26.73
CA PRO A 305 12.02 17.28 -28.17
C PRO A 305 11.91 18.72 -28.66
N GLN A 306 12.23 18.92 -29.94
CA GLN A 306 12.06 20.23 -30.63
C GLN A 306 10.60 20.36 -31.05
N LEU A 307 9.81 21.03 -30.23
CA LEU A 307 8.40 21.30 -30.52
C LEU A 307 8.20 22.74 -31.06
N LYS A 308 7.18 22.91 -31.87
CA LYS A 308 6.73 24.23 -32.36
C LYS A 308 5.27 24.41 -32.04
N LEU A 309 4.90 25.58 -31.57
CA LEU A 309 3.51 25.94 -31.37
C LEU A 309 2.83 26.07 -32.76
N VAL A 310 1.83 25.22 -32.99
CA VAL A 310 1.08 25.13 -34.25
C VAL A 310 -0.20 25.97 -34.19
N SER A 311 -0.84 26.00 -33.01
CA SER A 311 -2.09 26.75 -32.79
C SER A 311 -2.17 27.24 -31.35
N GLU A 312 -2.64 28.47 -31.16
CA GLU A 312 -2.94 29.10 -29.86
C GLU A 312 -4.38 29.65 -29.78
N ALA A 313 -5.23 29.30 -30.73
CA ALA A 313 -6.65 29.69 -30.73
C ALA A 313 -7.48 28.69 -29.92
N GLY A 314 -7.65 28.97 -28.62
CA GLY A 314 -8.30 28.06 -27.66
C GLY A 314 -7.30 27.16 -26.97
N ASP A 315 -7.28 25.87 -27.33
CA ASP A 315 -6.30 24.92 -26.79
C ASP A 315 -4.93 25.12 -27.50
N LEU A 316 -3.84 24.90 -26.75
CA LEU A 316 -2.50 25.02 -27.33
C LEU A 316 -2.10 23.70 -27.99
N HIS A 317 -1.67 23.77 -29.25
CA HIS A 317 -1.18 22.62 -29.99
C HIS A 317 0.27 22.79 -30.36
N PHE A 318 1.10 21.81 -30.02
CA PHE A 318 2.52 21.75 -30.38
C PHE A 318 2.79 20.48 -31.20
N ALA A 319 3.70 20.58 -32.16
CA ALA A 319 4.14 19.47 -32.97
C ALA A 319 5.65 19.54 -33.25
N GLY A 320 6.31 18.40 -33.30
CA GLY A 320 7.73 18.26 -33.65
C GLY A 320 8.30 16.93 -33.16
N ASP A 321 9.40 16.50 -33.73
CA ASP A 321 10.15 15.26 -33.39
C ASP A 321 9.24 14.02 -33.24
N GLY A 322 8.21 13.89 -34.11
CA GLY A 322 7.27 12.76 -34.06
C GLY A 322 6.27 12.82 -32.87
N ILE A 323 6.11 14.00 -32.26
CA ILE A 323 5.22 14.23 -31.11
C ILE A 323 4.17 15.28 -31.47
N ASN A 324 2.92 15.01 -31.08
CA ASN A 324 1.84 15.98 -31.00
C ASN A 324 1.45 16.16 -29.53
N LEU A 325 1.47 17.40 -29.04
CA LEU A 325 1.12 17.77 -27.68
C LEU A 325 -0.03 18.76 -27.70
N THR A 326 -1.07 18.50 -26.92
CA THR A 326 -2.21 19.41 -26.71
C THR A 326 -2.34 19.77 -25.25
N LEU A 327 -2.52 21.04 -24.94
CA LEU A 327 -2.79 21.56 -23.62
C LEU A 327 -4.12 22.35 -23.63
N ALA A 328 -5.02 22.01 -22.71
CA ALA A 328 -6.32 22.67 -22.56
C ALA A 328 -6.59 22.99 -21.10
N GLN A 329 -6.84 24.27 -20.76
CA GLN A 329 -7.19 24.65 -19.39
C GLN A 329 -8.70 24.80 -19.22
N ARG A 330 -9.25 24.22 -18.17
CA ARG A 330 -10.65 24.27 -17.78
C ARG A 330 -10.74 24.52 -16.27
N GLY A 331 -10.93 25.75 -15.84
CA GLY A 331 -10.91 26.12 -14.43
C GLY A 331 -9.55 25.80 -13.77
N ALA A 332 -9.57 25.05 -12.67
CA ALA A 332 -8.37 24.59 -11.97
C ALA A 332 -7.64 23.40 -12.65
N GLU A 333 -8.16 22.95 -13.80
CA GLU A 333 -7.69 21.72 -14.46
C GLU A 333 -6.91 22.06 -15.74
N LEU A 334 -5.77 21.36 -15.93
CA LEU A 334 -4.99 21.38 -17.16
C LEU A 334 -5.01 19.98 -17.78
N ALA A 335 -5.76 19.81 -18.86
CA ALA A 335 -5.73 18.60 -19.65
C ALA A 335 -4.48 18.58 -20.55
N VAL A 336 -3.79 17.46 -20.59
CA VAL A 336 -2.57 17.23 -21.39
C VAL A 336 -2.73 15.96 -22.20
N ALA A 337 -2.62 16.07 -23.52
CA ALA A 337 -2.59 14.92 -24.40
C ALA A 337 -1.25 14.89 -25.18
N ILE A 338 -0.56 13.75 -25.11
CA ILE A 338 0.70 13.51 -25.80
C ILE A 338 0.54 12.29 -26.72
N GLN A 339 0.83 12.46 -27.99
CA GLN A 339 0.86 11.39 -28.98
C GLN A 339 2.24 11.34 -29.59
N GLY A 340 2.98 10.26 -29.34
CA GLY A 340 4.32 10.05 -29.88
C GLY A 340 4.38 8.85 -30.84
N ASP A 341 5.32 8.86 -31.77
CA ASP A 341 5.66 7.72 -32.61
C ASP A 341 6.45 6.64 -31.84
N GLY A 342 6.93 6.97 -30.63
CA GLY A 342 7.58 6.09 -29.65
C GLY A 342 7.22 6.47 -28.22
N ALA A 343 7.73 5.72 -27.24
CA ALA A 343 7.53 6.00 -25.83
C ALA A 343 8.16 7.35 -25.44
N CYS A 344 7.46 8.11 -24.63
CA CYS A 344 7.92 9.35 -24.02
C CYS A 344 7.48 9.41 -22.55
N GLU A 345 8.03 10.33 -21.80
CA GLU A 345 7.68 10.63 -20.43
C GLU A 345 7.12 12.05 -20.37
N GLY A 346 5.99 12.21 -19.69
CA GLY A 346 5.31 13.48 -19.50
C GLY A 346 3.80 13.28 -19.30
N PRO A 347 3.09 14.35 -18.88
CA PRO A 347 3.63 15.58 -18.34
C PRO A 347 4.39 15.33 -17.04
N VAL A 348 5.49 16.04 -16.80
CA VAL A 348 6.19 15.97 -15.51
C VAL A 348 5.71 17.10 -14.62
N LEU A 349 4.79 16.78 -13.71
CA LEU A 349 4.36 17.70 -12.65
C LEU A 349 5.47 17.77 -11.59
N ARG A 350 5.83 19.00 -11.21
CA ARG A 350 6.73 19.33 -10.10
C ARG A 350 6.03 20.30 -9.17
N ALA A 351 5.49 19.78 -8.05
CA ALA A 351 4.91 20.62 -7.01
C ALA A 351 6.00 21.28 -6.17
N LEU A 352 5.89 22.56 -5.90
CA LEU A 352 6.83 23.30 -5.06
C LEU A 352 6.26 23.52 -3.66
N GLY A 353 7.17 23.73 -2.70
CA GLY A 353 6.82 23.99 -1.30
C GLY A 353 7.13 22.81 -0.38
N ALA A 354 6.84 22.99 0.90
CA ALA A 354 7.01 21.95 1.91
C ALA A 354 5.84 20.97 1.81
N LEU A 355 6.15 19.66 1.82
CA LEU A 355 5.14 18.62 1.77
C LEU A 355 4.33 18.58 3.07
N GLU A 356 3.02 18.72 2.97
CA GLU A 356 2.07 18.43 4.04
C GLU A 356 1.54 17.01 3.93
N GLN A 357 1.24 16.55 2.72
CA GLN A 357 0.88 15.16 2.41
C GLN A 357 1.19 14.82 0.94
N GLY A 358 1.54 13.55 0.68
CA GLY A 358 1.73 13.01 -0.66
C GLY A 358 0.98 11.70 -0.84
N LEU A 359 0.46 11.46 -2.05
CA LEU A 359 -0.28 10.24 -2.38
C LEU A 359 0.11 9.72 -3.76
N PHE A 360 0.45 8.47 -3.81
CA PHE A 360 0.43 7.65 -5.01
C PHE A 360 -0.49 6.46 -4.73
N ALA A 361 -1.71 6.53 -5.25
CA ALA A 361 -2.78 5.61 -4.89
C ALA A 361 -2.42 4.14 -5.17
N GLY A 362 -2.50 3.30 -4.15
CA GLY A 362 -2.07 1.91 -4.16
C GLY A 362 -0.60 1.69 -3.79
N VAL A 363 0.22 2.75 -3.76
CA VAL A 363 1.68 2.64 -3.59
C VAL A 363 2.19 3.39 -2.36
N GLU A 364 1.93 4.70 -2.26
CA GLU A 364 2.46 5.54 -1.17
C GLU A 364 1.42 6.50 -0.60
N TYR A 365 1.44 6.69 0.73
CA TYR A 365 0.65 7.67 1.44
C TYR A 365 1.51 8.36 2.48
N LEU A 366 2.03 9.52 2.13
CA LEU A 366 3.04 10.25 2.89
C LEU A 366 2.39 11.33 3.75
N GLY A 367 2.91 11.50 4.94
CA GLY A 367 2.60 12.60 5.84
C GLY A 367 3.56 13.78 5.66
N LYS A 368 3.48 14.71 6.61
CA LYS A 368 4.27 15.95 6.60
C LYS A 368 5.77 15.66 6.63
N ASN A 369 6.50 16.23 5.65
CA ASN A 369 7.95 16.10 5.50
C ASN A 369 8.45 14.66 5.30
N GLU A 370 7.58 13.69 5.04
CA GLU A 370 8.00 12.34 4.68
C GLU A 370 8.49 12.28 3.23
N ARG A 371 9.27 11.24 2.93
CA ARG A 371 9.87 11.02 1.62
C ARG A 371 9.45 9.69 1.04
N SER A 372 9.33 9.64 -0.28
CA SER A 372 9.17 8.38 -0.99
C SER A 372 10.34 7.45 -0.73
N SER A 373 10.06 6.16 -0.54
CA SER A 373 11.09 5.13 -0.41
C SER A 373 12.12 5.47 0.67
N SER A 374 11.62 5.91 1.85
CA SER A 374 12.47 6.31 2.96
C SER A 374 13.18 5.12 3.60
N THR A 375 14.49 5.23 3.82
CA THR A 375 15.28 4.25 4.57
C THR A 375 15.05 4.32 6.08
N LEU A 376 14.31 5.32 6.56
CA LEU A 376 13.93 5.41 7.97
C LEU A 376 13.03 4.25 8.41
N ASP A 377 12.31 3.62 7.48
CA ASP A 377 11.39 2.53 7.77
C ASP A 377 12.09 1.19 7.84
N ILE A 378 12.03 0.42 6.79
CA ILE A 378 12.66 -0.89 6.73
C ILE A 378 13.38 -1.03 5.41
N GLU A 379 14.64 -1.35 5.52
CA GLU A 379 15.47 -1.55 4.37
C GLU A 379 15.06 -2.84 3.63
N THR A 380 14.42 -2.70 2.47
CA THR A 380 14.07 -3.77 1.53
C THR A 380 14.29 -3.27 0.12
N GLU A 381 14.44 -4.18 -0.84
CA GLU A 381 14.55 -3.82 -2.26
C GLU A 381 13.33 -3.06 -2.78
N GLU A 382 12.19 -3.20 -2.12
CA GLU A 382 10.94 -2.55 -2.48
C GLU A 382 10.73 -1.16 -1.88
N HIS A 383 11.68 -0.64 -1.16
CA HIS A 383 11.70 0.76 -0.77
C HIS A 383 11.63 1.70 -2.00
N ILE A 384 12.26 1.32 -3.12
CA ILE A 384 12.27 2.10 -4.35
C ILE A 384 11.00 1.82 -5.14
N ARG A 385 9.95 2.61 -4.91
CA ARG A 385 8.62 2.45 -5.54
C ARG A 385 8.25 3.55 -6.51
N TYR A 386 9.23 4.25 -7.02
CA TYR A 386 9.00 5.40 -7.89
C TYR A 386 8.41 5.03 -9.27
N ALA A 387 8.54 3.79 -9.70
CA ALA A 387 7.99 3.29 -10.96
C ALA A 387 7.45 1.84 -10.78
N PRO A 388 6.36 1.66 -10.01
CA PRO A 388 5.84 0.34 -9.68
C PRO A 388 5.19 -0.34 -10.87
N ASP A 389 4.99 -1.65 -10.75
CA ASP A 389 4.10 -2.39 -11.64
C ASP A 389 2.70 -1.74 -11.64
N PRO A 390 2.08 -1.50 -12.81
CA PRO A 390 0.74 -0.92 -12.91
C PRO A 390 -0.32 -1.66 -12.09
N LEU A 391 -0.21 -2.98 -11.89
CA LEU A 391 -1.13 -3.75 -11.03
C LEU A 391 -1.08 -3.35 -9.54
N LYS A 392 -0.04 -2.64 -9.10
CA LYS A 392 0.03 -2.08 -7.74
C LYS A 392 -0.79 -0.79 -7.58
N VAL A 393 -1.14 -0.14 -8.67
CA VAL A 393 -1.87 1.14 -8.67
C VAL A 393 -3.37 0.89 -8.54
N THR A 394 -3.98 1.33 -7.48
CA THR A 394 -5.41 1.11 -7.19
C THR A 394 -6.33 2.03 -7.97
N MET A 395 -5.90 3.28 -8.17
CA MET A 395 -6.59 4.28 -8.98
C MET A 395 -5.57 5.22 -9.62
N PRO A 396 -5.88 5.82 -10.79
CA PRO A 396 -4.96 6.70 -11.50
C PRO A 396 -4.84 8.08 -10.83
N LEU A 397 -4.17 8.12 -9.67
CA LEU A 397 -4.01 9.35 -8.90
C LEU A 397 -2.61 9.42 -8.27
N MET A 398 -1.91 10.51 -8.57
CA MET A 398 -0.75 11.01 -7.84
C MET A 398 -1.04 12.44 -7.39
N ALA A 399 -0.78 12.77 -6.13
CA ALA A 399 -1.13 14.09 -5.59
C ALA A 399 -0.14 14.56 -4.52
N PHE A 400 0.00 15.90 -4.43
CA PHE A 400 0.79 16.59 -3.43
C PHE A 400 -0.01 17.73 -2.83
N SER A 401 -0.20 17.70 -1.52
CA SER A 401 -0.61 18.87 -0.73
C SER A 401 0.63 19.49 -0.14
N THR A 402 0.92 20.73 -0.51
CA THR A 402 2.06 21.51 -0.03
C THR A 402 1.57 22.80 0.64
N ASP A 403 2.48 23.50 1.30
CA ASP A 403 2.19 24.83 1.84
C ASP A 403 1.86 25.89 0.75
N ARG A 404 2.13 25.59 -0.55
CA ARG A 404 1.86 26.49 -1.68
C ARG A 404 0.61 26.13 -2.47
N ALA A 405 0.30 24.84 -2.62
CA ALA A 405 -0.82 24.39 -3.45
C ALA A 405 -1.24 22.95 -3.14
N LEU A 406 -2.45 22.60 -3.55
CA LEU A 406 -2.86 21.23 -3.84
C LEU A 406 -2.69 20.98 -5.34
N THR A 407 -1.83 20.03 -5.70
CA THR A 407 -1.62 19.59 -7.07
C THR A 407 -1.86 18.11 -7.20
N ALA A 408 -2.47 17.68 -8.31
CA ALA A 408 -2.69 16.26 -8.56
C ALA A 408 -2.61 15.95 -10.06
N LEU A 409 -2.33 14.70 -10.38
CA LEU A 409 -2.28 14.13 -11.73
C LEU A 409 -3.16 12.89 -11.77
N THR A 410 -4.12 12.86 -12.70
CA THR A 410 -4.91 11.68 -13.04
C THR A 410 -4.74 11.34 -14.53
N TRP A 411 -5.00 10.08 -14.91
CA TRP A 411 -4.87 9.62 -16.30
C TRP A 411 -5.93 8.56 -16.63
N THR A 412 -6.10 8.27 -17.91
CA THR A 412 -7.15 7.35 -18.37
C THR A 412 -6.64 5.96 -18.70
N ASN A 413 -5.45 5.83 -19.25
CA ASN A 413 -4.88 4.56 -19.67
C ASN A 413 -4.01 3.95 -18.58
N MET A 414 -4.51 2.93 -17.89
CA MET A 414 -3.82 2.25 -16.78
C MET A 414 -2.65 1.36 -17.22
N THR A 415 -2.37 1.21 -18.53
CA THR A 415 -1.16 0.54 -19.03
C THR A 415 0.06 1.47 -19.08
N LEU A 416 -0.12 2.76 -18.84
CA LEU A 416 0.99 3.70 -18.71
C LEU A 416 1.80 3.40 -17.45
N GLN A 417 3.10 3.68 -17.50
CA GLN A 417 3.95 3.62 -16.33
C GLN A 417 3.91 4.95 -15.57
N PRO A 418 3.27 5.01 -14.39
CA PRO A 418 3.37 6.19 -13.54
C PRO A 418 4.72 6.24 -12.82
N ILE A 419 5.18 7.47 -12.53
CA ILE A 419 6.44 7.77 -11.84
C ILE A 419 6.16 8.79 -10.76
N PHE A 420 6.58 8.50 -9.51
CA PHE A 420 6.36 9.35 -8.35
C PHE A 420 7.63 9.43 -7.49
N ALA A 421 8.06 10.63 -7.15
CA ALA A 421 9.24 10.84 -6.30
C ALA A 421 9.09 12.09 -5.45
N THR A 422 9.22 11.95 -4.14
CA THR A 422 9.05 13.02 -3.16
C THR A 422 10.14 12.98 -2.08
N PRO A 423 11.04 13.97 -1.98
CA PRO A 423 11.36 14.96 -3.03
C PRO A 423 11.87 14.29 -4.31
N ASP A 424 11.99 15.04 -5.40
CA ASP A 424 12.47 14.47 -6.65
C ASP A 424 13.94 14.04 -6.55
N PHE A 425 14.18 12.76 -6.42
CA PHE A 425 15.51 12.15 -6.40
C PHE A 425 15.93 11.54 -7.76
N LEU A 426 15.04 11.53 -8.74
CA LEU A 426 15.29 10.88 -10.03
C LEU A 426 16.18 11.73 -10.93
N ASP A 427 15.88 13.01 -11.07
CA ASP A 427 16.74 13.97 -11.77
C ASP A 427 17.24 15.11 -10.87
N GLY A 428 16.89 15.03 -9.59
CA GLY A 428 17.34 15.97 -8.57
C GLY A 428 16.77 17.38 -8.68
N ALA A 429 15.76 17.60 -9.52
CA ALA A 429 15.15 18.92 -9.62
C ALA A 429 14.33 19.25 -8.37
N GLU A 430 14.20 20.56 -8.10
CA GLU A 430 13.43 21.05 -6.96
C GLU A 430 11.97 20.59 -7.02
N GLY A 431 11.42 20.19 -5.87
CA GLY A 431 10.01 19.89 -5.67
C GLY A 431 9.69 18.40 -5.59
N HIS A 432 8.41 18.11 -5.82
CA HIS A 432 7.81 16.77 -5.73
C HIS A 432 7.34 16.37 -7.12
N ARG A 433 7.74 15.19 -7.58
CA ARG A 433 7.57 14.77 -8.97
C ARG A 433 6.46 13.75 -9.13
N ALA A 434 5.56 13.98 -10.11
CA ALA A 434 4.65 12.99 -10.67
C ALA A 434 4.72 13.04 -12.20
N ALA A 435 4.83 11.90 -12.87
CA ALA A 435 4.92 11.82 -14.32
C ALA A 435 4.31 10.52 -14.84
N LEU A 436 4.09 10.44 -16.15
CA LEU A 436 3.64 9.25 -16.84
C LEU A 436 4.64 8.89 -17.96
N ARG A 437 4.80 7.60 -18.23
CA ARG A 437 5.61 7.12 -19.35
C ARG A 437 4.77 6.23 -20.25
N GLY A 438 4.84 6.46 -21.56
CA GLY A 438 4.16 5.67 -22.58
C GLY A 438 4.12 6.35 -23.92
N ARG A 439 3.36 5.78 -24.86
CA ARG A 439 3.29 6.29 -26.24
C ARG A 439 2.14 7.28 -26.45
N HIS A 440 0.99 7.00 -25.84
CA HIS A 440 -0.22 7.81 -25.92
C HIS A 440 -0.66 8.14 -24.50
N ILE A 441 -0.49 9.37 -24.08
CA ILE A 441 -0.74 9.84 -22.74
C ILE A 441 -1.90 10.84 -22.78
N ALA A 442 -2.95 10.56 -22.00
CA ALA A 442 -4.03 11.48 -21.73
C ALA A 442 -4.14 11.66 -20.22
N ALA A 443 -3.82 12.84 -19.75
CA ALA A 443 -3.75 13.17 -18.33
C ALA A 443 -4.47 14.48 -18.04
N THR A 444 -4.94 14.64 -16.80
CA THR A 444 -5.47 15.89 -16.26
C THR A 444 -4.74 16.22 -14.98
N LEU A 445 -4.25 17.45 -14.90
CA LEU A 445 -3.64 18.00 -13.69
C LEU A 445 -4.62 18.92 -12.99
N LEU A 446 -4.69 18.80 -11.66
CA LEU A 446 -5.39 19.74 -10.78
C LEU A 446 -4.36 20.73 -10.20
N VAL A 447 -4.70 22.02 -10.17
CA VAL A 447 -3.89 23.07 -9.53
C VAL A 447 -4.81 23.98 -8.74
N ARG A 448 -4.77 23.90 -7.42
CA ARG A 448 -5.60 24.68 -6.50
C ARG A 448 -4.77 25.32 -5.38
N LYS A 449 -5.35 26.30 -4.72
CA LYS A 449 -4.83 26.83 -3.45
C LYS A 449 -4.58 25.68 -2.45
N PRO A 450 -3.71 25.87 -1.46
CA PRO A 450 -3.47 24.87 -0.42
C PRO A 450 -4.79 24.32 0.13
N ALA A 451 -4.92 23.01 0.08
CA ALA A 451 -6.11 22.27 0.51
C ALA A 451 -5.69 20.86 1.01
N PRO A 452 -6.55 20.20 1.78
CA PRO A 452 -6.32 18.83 2.22
C PRO A 452 -6.20 17.87 1.03
N LEU A 453 -5.46 16.80 1.22
CA LEU A 453 -5.25 15.77 0.19
C LEU A 453 -6.56 15.06 -0.20
N GLU A 454 -7.52 14.98 0.71
CA GLU A 454 -8.88 14.47 0.50
C GLU A 454 -9.60 15.14 -0.67
N ASP A 455 -9.33 16.43 -0.91
CA ASP A 455 -9.92 17.16 -2.05
C ASP A 455 -9.40 16.62 -3.40
N ALA A 456 -8.15 16.20 -3.47
CA ALA A 456 -7.58 15.56 -4.67
C ALA A 456 -8.17 14.16 -4.90
N ILE A 457 -8.40 13.39 -3.82
CA ILE A 457 -9.04 12.08 -3.91
C ILE A 457 -10.48 12.22 -4.42
N LEU A 458 -11.26 13.13 -3.83
CA LEU A 458 -12.62 13.41 -4.26
C LEU A 458 -12.67 13.89 -5.71
N TRP A 459 -11.78 14.82 -6.08
CA TRP A 459 -11.66 15.29 -7.46
C TRP A 459 -11.42 14.13 -8.44
N ALA A 460 -10.47 13.24 -8.14
CA ALA A 460 -10.16 12.11 -9.02
C ALA A 460 -11.34 11.15 -9.17
N VAL A 461 -12.09 10.88 -8.08
CA VAL A 461 -13.33 10.08 -8.14
C VAL A 461 -14.42 10.80 -8.93
N GLN A 462 -14.57 12.11 -8.77
CA GLN A 462 -15.58 12.90 -9.52
C GLN A 462 -15.30 12.95 -11.02
N GLN A 463 -14.01 13.02 -11.42
CA GLN A 463 -13.61 13.00 -12.83
C GLN A 463 -14.00 11.70 -13.55
N ARG A 464 -14.02 10.59 -12.85
CA ARG A 464 -14.21 9.25 -13.43
C ARG A 464 -15.56 8.62 -13.08
N GLY A 465 -16.14 9.02 -11.96
CA GLY A 465 -17.20 8.28 -11.28
C GLY A 465 -16.69 7.00 -10.62
N LEU A 466 -17.42 6.48 -9.65
CA LEU A 466 -17.17 5.11 -9.16
C LEU A 466 -17.55 4.12 -10.28
N PRO A 467 -16.72 3.12 -10.56
CA PRO A 467 -17.01 2.14 -11.59
C PRO A 467 -18.31 1.36 -11.29
N PRO A 468 -18.91 0.70 -12.26
CA PRO A 468 -20.03 -0.22 -12.01
C PRO A 468 -19.63 -1.31 -11.02
N VAL A 469 -20.54 -1.69 -10.13
CA VAL A 469 -20.34 -2.84 -9.25
C VAL A 469 -20.23 -4.09 -10.12
N PRO A 470 -19.21 -4.97 -9.90
CA PRO A 470 -19.09 -6.20 -10.67
C PRO A 470 -20.28 -7.13 -10.41
N PRO A 471 -20.58 -8.05 -11.33
CA PRO A 471 -21.68 -8.99 -11.14
C PRO A 471 -21.40 -9.92 -9.95
N ALA A 472 -22.42 -10.20 -9.15
CA ALA A 472 -22.34 -11.19 -8.08
C ALA A 472 -21.99 -12.58 -8.67
N PRO A 473 -21.07 -13.32 -8.06
CA PRO A 473 -20.63 -14.62 -8.61
C PRO A 473 -21.69 -15.72 -8.48
N ARG A 474 -22.72 -15.50 -7.66
CA ARG A 474 -23.82 -16.43 -7.39
C ARG A 474 -25.04 -15.68 -6.84
N SER A 475 -26.21 -16.36 -6.77
CA SER A 475 -27.41 -15.77 -6.13
C SER A 475 -27.18 -15.54 -4.63
N ARG A 476 -27.99 -14.67 -4.03
CA ARG A 476 -27.93 -14.39 -2.59
C ARG A 476 -28.09 -15.67 -1.75
N GLU A 477 -29.04 -16.51 -2.10
CA GLU A 477 -29.33 -17.77 -1.40
C GLU A 477 -28.13 -18.72 -1.48
N ALA A 478 -27.53 -18.86 -2.67
CA ALA A 478 -26.33 -19.67 -2.88
C ALA A 478 -25.11 -19.10 -2.13
N GLN A 479 -25.01 -17.77 -2.05
CA GLN A 479 -23.96 -17.08 -1.28
C GLN A 479 -24.07 -17.37 0.22
N MET A 480 -25.26 -17.24 0.78
CA MET A 480 -25.52 -17.51 2.20
C MET A 480 -25.33 -19.00 2.52
N ALA A 481 -25.80 -19.90 1.65
CA ALA A 481 -25.60 -21.34 1.79
C ALA A 481 -24.11 -21.72 1.74
N LEU A 482 -23.32 -21.10 0.87
CA LEU A 482 -21.88 -21.33 0.77
C LEU A 482 -21.16 -20.88 2.06
N SER A 483 -21.49 -19.71 2.60
CA SER A 483 -20.92 -19.21 3.85
C SER A 483 -21.30 -20.09 5.05
N LEU A 484 -22.55 -20.53 5.10
CA LEU A 484 -23.03 -21.47 6.12
C LEU A 484 -22.30 -22.82 6.04
N LYS A 485 -22.09 -23.34 4.81
CA LYS A 485 -21.33 -24.57 4.58
C LYS A 485 -19.92 -24.48 5.16
N ALA A 486 -19.21 -23.36 4.98
CA ALA A 486 -17.89 -23.14 5.57
C ALA A 486 -17.95 -23.16 7.12
N LEU A 487 -18.89 -22.42 7.70
CA LEU A 487 -19.06 -22.34 9.17
C LEU A 487 -19.47 -23.65 9.82
N MET A 488 -20.10 -24.55 9.09
CA MET A 488 -20.49 -25.88 9.56
C MET A 488 -19.48 -26.95 9.22
N GLY A 489 -18.52 -26.65 8.34
CA GLY A 489 -17.56 -27.59 7.78
C GLY A 489 -16.36 -27.88 8.72
N PRO A 490 -15.80 -29.11 8.62
CA PRO A 490 -14.65 -29.54 9.44
C PRO A 490 -13.42 -28.66 9.37
N PRO A 491 -13.07 -28.02 8.25
CA PRO A 491 -11.90 -27.13 8.22
C PRO A 491 -11.96 -25.99 9.22
N LEU A 492 -13.13 -25.38 9.43
CA LEU A 492 -13.32 -24.29 10.38
C LEU A 492 -13.80 -24.75 11.77
N ARG A 493 -14.64 -25.81 11.83
CA ARG A 493 -15.39 -26.19 13.02
C ARG A 493 -14.95 -27.53 13.61
N THR A 494 -14.76 -27.57 14.90
CA THR A 494 -14.60 -28.80 15.70
C THR A 494 -15.63 -28.82 16.83
N ALA A 495 -15.58 -29.83 17.71
CA ALA A 495 -16.41 -29.88 18.93
C ALA A 495 -16.10 -28.73 19.89
N GLU A 496 -14.91 -28.13 19.84
CA GLU A 496 -14.48 -27.02 20.69
C GLU A 496 -14.95 -25.65 20.18
N GLY A 497 -15.40 -25.55 18.95
CA GLY A 497 -15.83 -24.30 18.31
C GLY A 497 -15.21 -24.09 16.93
N TRP A 498 -14.89 -22.85 16.61
CA TRP A 498 -14.39 -22.40 15.30
C TRP A 498 -12.96 -21.88 15.37
N GLY A 499 -12.22 -22.03 14.29
CA GLY A 499 -10.97 -21.30 14.05
C GLY A 499 -11.26 -19.92 13.45
N HIS A 500 -10.37 -18.96 13.69
CA HIS A 500 -10.32 -17.75 12.88
C HIS A 500 -10.04 -18.13 11.41
N CYS A 501 -9.07 -19.04 11.21
CA CYS A 501 -8.73 -19.65 9.92
C CYS A 501 -8.94 -21.18 9.97
N ALA A 502 -9.08 -21.78 8.79
CA ALA A 502 -9.36 -23.20 8.63
C ALA A 502 -8.15 -24.11 8.93
N GLU A 503 -6.93 -23.57 8.90
CA GLU A 503 -5.69 -24.32 9.13
C GLU A 503 -5.63 -24.94 10.53
N ALA A 504 -5.19 -26.20 10.60
CA ALA A 504 -5.28 -27.03 11.81
C ALA A 504 -4.54 -26.48 13.02
N HIS A 505 -3.47 -25.68 12.83
CA HIS A 505 -2.72 -25.09 13.93
C HIS A 505 -3.38 -23.87 14.57
N TRP A 506 -4.45 -23.31 13.96
CA TRP A 506 -5.23 -22.26 14.57
C TRP A 506 -6.13 -22.80 15.67
N PRO A 507 -6.07 -22.23 16.89
CA PRO A 507 -6.90 -22.72 18.00
C PRO A 507 -8.39 -22.54 17.71
N ARG A 508 -9.18 -23.53 18.13
CA ARG A 508 -10.66 -23.50 18.03
C ARG A 508 -11.24 -22.94 19.30
N HIS A 509 -12.20 -22.03 19.15
CA HIS A 509 -12.92 -21.41 20.27
C HIS A 509 -14.41 -21.29 19.95
N PRO A 510 -15.29 -21.31 20.95
CA PRO A 510 -16.72 -21.08 20.75
C PRO A 510 -17.01 -19.59 20.48
N PHE A 511 -16.53 -19.09 19.34
CA PHE A 511 -16.62 -17.68 18.97
C PHE A 511 -18.07 -17.22 18.78
N ALA A 512 -18.44 -16.12 19.44
CA ALA A 512 -19.79 -15.57 19.44
C ALA A 512 -20.24 -15.12 18.04
N ASP A 513 -19.36 -14.55 17.23
CA ASP A 513 -19.66 -14.10 15.86
C ASP A 513 -19.98 -15.27 14.93
N CYS A 514 -19.20 -16.36 14.97
CA CYS A 514 -19.47 -17.57 14.18
C CYS A 514 -20.83 -18.18 14.55
N ALA A 515 -21.06 -18.35 15.84
CA ALA A 515 -22.32 -18.91 16.35
C ALA A 515 -23.52 -18.00 16.07
N SER A 516 -23.39 -16.68 16.22
CA SER A 516 -24.42 -15.68 15.90
C SER A 516 -24.74 -15.69 14.40
N THR A 517 -23.71 -15.79 13.54
CA THR A 517 -23.89 -15.86 12.09
C THR A 517 -24.70 -17.10 11.69
N ILE A 518 -24.37 -18.27 12.26
CA ILE A 518 -25.16 -19.51 12.02
C ILE A 518 -26.61 -19.31 12.46
N TRP A 519 -26.82 -18.77 13.66
CA TRP A 519 -28.18 -18.48 14.15
C TRP A 519 -28.95 -17.52 13.22
N ARG A 520 -28.31 -16.45 12.74
CA ARG A 520 -28.94 -15.52 11.79
C ARG A 520 -29.36 -16.20 10.47
N LEU A 521 -28.56 -17.14 9.99
CA LEU A 521 -28.82 -17.85 8.73
C LEU A 521 -29.83 -18.97 8.87
N THR A 522 -29.90 -19.64 10.02
CA THR A 522 -30.70 -20.85 10.21
C THR A 522 -31.92 -20.64 11.14
N GLY A 523 -31.87 -19.65 12.00
CA GLY A 523 -32.82 -19.47 13.13
C GLY A 523 -32.51 -20.37 14.32
N GLU A 524 -31.54 -21.26 14.25
CA GLU A 524 -31.16 -22.21 15.30
C GLU A 524 -29.86 -21.78 15.97
N ALA A 525 -29.90 -21.66 17.30
CA ALA A 525 -28.72 -21.29 18.09
C ALA A 525 -27.83 -22.52 18.35
N PRO A 526 -26.54 -22.50 17.94
CA PRO A 526 -25.61 -23.56 18.30
C PRO A 526 -25.51 -23.74 19.81
N GLN A 527 -25.59 -24.98 20.28
CA GLN A 527 -25.43 -25.32 21.71
C GLN A 527 -23.94 -25.33 22.05
N LEU A 528 -23.53 -24.40 22.94
CA LEU A 528 -22.15 -24.24 23.36
C LEU A 528 -22.05 -24.15 24.88
N PRO A 529 -21.08 -24.78 25.53
CA PRO A 529 -20.92 -24.74 26.99
C PRO A 529 -20.63 -23.34 27.52
N HIS A 530 -19.87 -22.55 26.73
CA HIS A 530 -19.58 -21.13 26.99
C HIS A 530 -19.43 -20.38 25.65
N LEU A 531 -19.37 -19.05 25.68
CA LEU A 531 -19.05 -18.22 24.54
C LEU A 531 -17.69 -17.56 24.75
N ALA A 532 -16.95 -17.38 23.70
CA ALA A 532 -15.72 -16.62 23.64
C ALA A 532 -15.95 -15.32 22.87
N ALA A 533 -15.01 -14.39 22.99
CA ALA A 533 -14.97 -13.22 22.14
C ALA A 533 -14.94 -13.61 20.66
N ASN A 534 -15.22 -12.63 19.78
CA ASN A 534 -15.28 -12.86 18.34
C ASN A 534 -13.98 -13.40 17.76
N GLY A 535 -14.11 -14.28 16.77
CA GLY A 535 -13.01 -14.80 15.94
C GLY A 535 -12.72 -13.94 14.69
N GLY A 536 -13.56 -12.93 14.39
CA GLY A 536 -13.43 -12.04 13.25
C GLY A 536 -13.29 -10.57 13.63
N HIS A 537 -13.24 -9.70 12.62
CA HIS A 537 -13.06 -8.26 12.78
C HIS A 537 -14.38 -7.53 13.07
N ILE A 538 -15.49 -7.95 12.44
CA ILE A 538 -16.84 -7.41 12.67
C ILE A 538 -17.51 -8.20 13.80
N ARG A 539 -17.90 -7.51 14.85
CA ARG A 539 -18.53 -8.14 16.02
C ARG A 539 -20.01 -8.44 15.78
N ASN A 540 -20.37 -9.71 15.93
CA ASN A 540 -21.76 -10.16 16.04
C ASN A 540 -21.97 -10.86 17.38
N GLU A 541 -22.68 -10.24 18.30
CA GLU A 541 -22.85 -10.69 19.67
C GLU A 541 -24.29 -11.16 20.00
N SER A 542 -25.12 -11.35 18.97
CA SER A 542 -26.53 -11.73 19.11
C SER A 542 -26.72 -13.00 19.96
N LEU A 543 -25.80 -13.97 19.86
CA LEU A 543 -25.94 -15.26 20.52
C LEU A 543 -25.96 -15.16 22.04
N TYR A 544 -25.27 -14.21 22.64
CA TYR A 544 -25.35 -13.99 24.09
C TYR A 544 -26.80 -13.76 24.56
N PHE A 545 -27.57 -13.02 23.78
CA PHE A 545 -28.94 -12.64 24.11
C PHE A 545 -29.94 -13.75 23.80
N VAL A 546 -29.77 -14.49 22.73
CA VAL A 546 -30.70 -15.57 22.35
C VAL A 546 -30.47 -16.87 23.12
N THR A 547 -29.32 -17.00 23.83
CA THR A 547 -28.99 -18.15 24.67
C THR A 547 -29.07 -17.86 26.18
N GLY A 548 -29.65 -16.71 26.59
CA GLY A 548 -29.80 -16.40 28.01
C GLY A 548 -28.51 -15.96 28.70
N ARG A 549 -27.53 -15.43 27.98
CA ARG A 549 -26.19 -15.06 28.48
C ARG A 549 -25.93 -13.55 28.44
N ALA A 550 -26.96 -12.72 28.39
CA ALA A 550 -26.79 -11.27 28.35
C ALA A 550 -26.01 -10.74 29.57
N GLN A 551 -26.12 -11.39 30.74
CA GLN A 551 -25.32 -11.06 31.92
C GLN A 551 -23.81 -11.32 31.70
N GLN A 552 -23.45 -12.42 31.07
CA GLN A 552 -22.07 -12.73 30.72
C GLN A 552 -21.51 -11.66 29.75
N TRP A 553 -22.29 -11.33 28.70
CA TRP A 553 -21.95 -10.26 27.77
C TRP A 553 -21.65 -8.94 28.49
N LEU A 554 -22.55 -8.52 29.38
CA LEU A 554 -22.42 -7.25 30.12
C LEU A 554 -21.15 -7.26 31.00
N GLN A 555 -20.89 -8.36 31.72
CA GLN A 555 -19.70 -8.50 32.55
C GLN A 555 -18.39 -8.43 31.73
N GLU A 556 -18.30 -9.18 30.62
CA GLU A 556 -17.12 -9.20 29.76
C GLU A 556 -16.87 -7.85 29.11
N ARG A 557 -17.93 -7.19 28.58
CA ARG A 557 -17.80 -5.86 27.96
C ARG A 557 -17.42 -4.79 28.98
N THR A 558 -18.00 -4.86 30.19
CA THR A 558 -17.64 -3.95 31.28
C THR A 558 -16.16 -4.10 31.65
N ALA A 559 -15.68 -5.31 31.83
CA ALA A 559 -14.28 -5.57 32.15
C ALA A 559 -13.33 -5.06 31.06
N GLU A 560 -13.64 -5.33 29.76
CA GLU A 560 -12.89 -4.82 28.60
C GLU A 560 -12.81 -3.30 28.63
N VAL A 561 -13.95 -2.62 28.76
CA VAL A 561 -14.06 -1.16 28.74
C VAL A 561 -13.35 -0.52 29.93
N ARG A 562 -13.44 -1.08 31.13
CA ARG A 562 -12.70 -0.58 32.31
C ARG A 562 -11.20 -0.67 32.11
N GLY A 563 -10.71 -1.76 31.50
CA GLY A 563 -9.29 -1.89 31.10
C GLY A 563 -8.85 -0.82 30.11
N ILE A 564 -9.67 -0.55 29.09
CA ILE A 564 -9.39 0.49 28.09
C ILE A 564 -9.36 1.89 28.74
N ILE A 565 -10.35 2.22 29.58
CA ILE A 565 -10.41 3.51 30.30
C ILE A 565 -9.13 3.73 31.13
N ALA A 566 -8.71 2.70 31.87
CA ALA A 566 -7.50 2.76 32.68
C ALA A 566 -6.21 2.94 31.86
N GLY A 567 -6.20 2.49 30.60
CA GLY A 567 -5.05 2.61 29.70
C GLY A 567 -4.94 3.95 28.97
N GLN A 568 -6.00 4.80 28.99
CA GLN A 568 -5.98 6.07 28.28
C GLN A 568 -5.04 7.08 28.95
N LYS A 569 -4.24 7.76 28.16
CA LYS A 569 -3.34 8.83 28.62
C LYS A 569 -4.11 10.15 28.86
N PRO A 570 -3.55 11.09 29.66
CA PRO A 570 -4.20 12.36 29.94
C PRO A 570 -4.57 13.20 28.72
N ASP A 571 -3.87 13.04 27.60
CA ASP A 571 -4.15 13.74 26.33
C ASP A 571 -5.20 13.05 25.46
N GLY A 572 -5.69 11.87 25.85
CA GLY A 572 -6.67 11.08 25.11
C GLY A 572 -6.09 9.96 24.25
N SER A 573 -4.76 9.84 24.20
CA SER A 573 -4.09 8.81 23.43
C SER A 573 -4.13 7.43 24.07
N PHE A 574 -3.83 6.42 23.24
CA PHE A 574 -3.49 5.05 23.63
C PHE A 574 -2.14 4.71 23.06
N HIS A 575 -1.29 4.04 23.84
CA HIS A 575 0.07 3.72 23.44
C HIS A 575 0.27 2.23 23.28
N TYR A 576 0.87 1.85 22.18
CA TYR A 576 1.21 0.48 21.84
C TYR A 576 2.51 0.06 22.54
N THR A 577 2.47 -1.10 23.19
CA THR A 577 3.62 -1.67 23.91
C THR A 577 4.13 -2.97 23.29
N GLY A 578 3.68 -3.29 22.07
CA GLY A 578 4.03 -4.52 21.38
C GLY A 578 5.38 -4.43 20.64
N LYS A 579 5.62 -5.40 19.74
CA LYS A 579 6.93 -5.64 19.12
C LYS A 579 7.14 -4.95 17.77
N TYR A 580 6.09 -4.37 17.17
CA TYR A 580 6.14 -3.80 15.82
C TYR A 580 6.40 -2.30 15.81
N GLN A 581 7.57 -1.90 16.35
CA GLN A 581 8.06 -0.52 16.35
C GLN A 581 9.29 -0.33 15.44
N ARG A 582 9.64 -1.37 14.66
CA ARG A 582 10.81 -1.30 13.80
C ARG A 582 10.62 -0.25 12.71
N GLY A 583 11.66 0.54 12.46
CA GLY A 583 11.69 1.58 11.47
C GLY A 583 11.10 2.92 11.94
N HIS A 584 10.22 2.90 12.95
CA HIS A 584 9.58 4.08 13.55
C HIS A 584 9.59 4.01 15.06
N PHE A 585 9.64 5.15 15.68
CA PHE A 585 9.69 5.31 17.13
C PHE A 585 8.34 5.71 17.71
N GLU A 586 7.31 5.83 16.88
CA GLU A 586 5.95 6.10 17.31
C GLU A 586 5.39 4.90 18.08
N ASP A 587 4.76 5.18 19.19
CA ASP A 587 4.03 4.21 20.00
C ASP A 587 2.52 4.45 20.01
N THR A 588 2.04 5.41 19.21
CA THR A 588 0.63 5.71 19.02
C THR A 588 0.32 6.07 17.57
N ALA A 589 -0.91 5.79 17.13
CA ALA A 589 -1.37 6.07 15.78
C ALA A 589 -2.89 6.25 15.73
N SER A 590 -3.39 6.85 14.65
CA SER A 590 -4.83 7.09 14.46
C SER A 590 -5.66 5.81 14.54
N GLY A 591 -5.28 4.77 13.79
CA GLY A 591 -6.00 3.48 13.77
C GLY A 591 -5.90 2.73 15.10
N TYR A 592 -4.75 2.79 15.78
CA TYR A 592 -4.59 2.18 17.09
C TYR A 592 -5.50 2.82 18.14
N CYS A 593 -5.59 4.14 18.18
CA CYS A 593 -6.51 4.84 19.06
C CYS A 593 -7.98 4.57 18.70
N ALA A 594 -8.30 4.49 17.40
CA ALA A 594 -9.66 4.23 16.93
C ALA A 594 -10.19 2.86 17.36
N MET A 595 -9.35 1.81 17.36
CA MET A 595 -9.72 0.48 17.84
C MET A 595 -10.24 0.51 19.28
N HIS A 596 -9.63 1.30 20.16
CA HIS A 596 -10.06 1.48 21.54
C HIS A 596 -11.33 2.35 21.64
N ALA A 597 -11.38 3.43 20.84
CA ALA A 597 -12.53 4.32 20.81
C ALA A 597 -13.81 3.60 20.38
N ILE A 598 -13.76 2.69 19.39
CA ILE A 598 -14.91 1.87 18.98
C ILE A 598 -15.47 1.08 20.16
N ARG A 599 -14.63 0.39 20.95
CA ARG A 599 -15.06 -0.42 22.09
C ARG A 599 -15.75 0.43 23.15
N LEU A 600 -15.22 1.62 23.41
CA LEU A 600 -15.79 2.57 24.37
C LEU A 600 -17.15 3.11 23.89
N LEU A 601 -17.23 3.55 22.63
CA LEU A 601 -18.43 4.18 22.09
C LEU A 601 -19.56 3.17 21.82
N ASP A 602 -19.24 1.96 21.32
CA ASP A 602 -20.24 0.91 21.16
C ASP A 602 -20.81 0.46 22.52
N PHE A 603 -19.98 0.36 23.56
CA PHE A 603 -20.43 0.07 24.91
C PHE A 603 -21.31 1.21 25.49
N ALA A 604 -20.88 2.46 25.33
CA ALA A 604 -21.64 3.62 25.72
C ALA A 604 -23.00 3.69 24.97
N ARG A 605 -23.01 3.34 23.67
CA ARG A 605 -24.25 3.24 22.89
C ARG A 605 -25.19 2.19 23.45
N ALA A 606 -24.68 1.03 23.84
CA ALA A 606 -25.47 -0.08 24.35
C ALA A 606 -25.95 0.13 25.79
N THR A 607 -25.13 0.71 26.67
CA THR A 607 -25.40 0.76 28.12
C THR A 607 -25.70 2.15 28.66
N GLY A 608 -25.32 3.23 27.96
CA GLY A 608 -25.39 4.60 28.48
C GLY A 608 -24.23 4.95 29.43
N ASP A 609 -23.17 4.14 29.50
CA ASP A 609 -22.02 4.40 30.40
C ASP A 609 -21.34 5.74 30.04
N ARG A 610 -21.42 6.69 30.99
CA ARG A 610 -20.90 8.05 30.79
C ARG A 610 -19.37 8.10 30.76
N ALA A 611 -18.70 7.22 31.52
CA ALA A 611 -17.24 7.19 31.55
C ALA A 611 -16.68 6.66 30.23
N ALA A 612 -17.28 5.61 29.66
CA ALA A 612 -16.95 5.09 28.35
C ALA A 612 -17.20 6.15 27.25
N LEU A 613 -18.33 6.85 27.29
CA LEU A 613 -18.60 7.94 26.33
C LEU A 613 -17.54 9.03 26.42
N ALA A 614 -17.27 9.57 27.60
CA ALA A 614 -16.31 10.65 27.80
C ALA A 614 -14.90 10.25 27.34
N THR A 615 -14.47 9.02 27.66
CA THR A 615 -13.16 8.47 27.27
C THR A 615 -13.09 8.28 25.76
N GLY A 616 -14.15 7.75 25.14
CA GLY A 616 -14.24 7.58 23.68
C GLY A 616 -14.17 8.91 22.93
N LEU A 617 -14.96 9.92 23.35
CA LEU A 617 -14.94 11.25 22.73
C LEU A 617 -13.58 11.93 22.86
N LYS A 618 -12.93 11.79 24.02
CA LYS A 618 -11.57 12.31 24.24
C LYS A 618 -10.55 11.67 23.27
N ALA A 619 -10.70 10.37 22.96
CA ALA A 619 -9.88 9.71 21.95
C ALA A 619 -10.17 10.25 20.54
N LEU A 620 -11.45 10.51 20.18
CA LEU A 620 -11.80 11.15 18.91
C LEU A 620 -11.13 12.53 18.78
N ASP A 621 -11.15 13.33 19.84
CA ASP A 621 -10.50 14.65 19.84
C ASP A 621 -8.99 14.55 19.71
N TYR A 622 -8.37 13.58 20.37
CA TYR A 622 -6.94 13.29 20.19
C TYR A 622 -6.60 12.96 18.73
N MET A 623 -7.42 12.15 18.06
CA MET A 623 -7.17 11.70 16.69
C MET A 623 -7.33 12.79 15.63
N LYS A 624 -7.91 13.95 15.94
CA LYS A 624 -8.00 15.13 15.03
C LYS A 624 -6.63 15.63 14.56
N ARG A 625 -5.55 15.32 15.28
CA ARG A 625 -4.17 15.70 14.92
C ARG A 625 -3.59 14.93 13.75
N PHE A 626 -4.13 13.75 13.47
CA PHE A 626 -3.66 12.90 12.39
C PHE A 626 -4.33 13.23 11.05
N ARG A 627 -3.61 12.99 9.96
CA ARG A 627 -4.08 13.21 8.58
C ARG A 627 -4.08 11.94 7.76
N THR A 628 -3.14 11.04 7.99
CA THR A 628 -2.99 9.77 7.28
C THR A 628 -3.54 8.63 8.15
N PRO A 629 -4.32 7.69 7.58
CA PRO A 629 -4.84 6.54 8.32
C PRO A 629 -3.71 5.52 8.55
N ARG A 630 -3.34 5.24 9.81
CA ARG A 630 -2.17 4.42 10.16
C ARG A 630 -2.39 3.59 11.41
N GLY A 631 -1.70 2.44 11.49
CA GLY A 631 -1.43 1.72 12.71
C GLY A 631 -2.60 0.93 13.28
N ALA A 632 -3.44 0.32 12.44
CA ALA A 632 -4.43 -0.66 12.85
C ALA A 632 -3.91 -2.10 12.72
N GLN A 633 -3.00 -2.39 11.79
CA GLN A 633 -2.43 -3.73 11.58
C GLN A 633 -1.21 -4.00 12.49
N ILE A 634 -1.42 -3.94 13.80
CA ILE A 634 -0.37 -4.02 14.82
C ILE A 634 0.23 -5.41 15.03
N TRP A 635 -0.30 -6.44 14.39
CA TRP A 635 0.22 -7.81 14.52
C TRP A 635 1.40 -8.11 13.61
N GLU A 636 1.59 -7.28 12.55
CA GLU A 636 2.67 -7.52 11.57
C GLU A 636 3.26 -6.25 10.95
N CYS A 637 2.64 -5.07 11.15
CA CYS A 637 3.10 -3.81 10.57
C CYS A 637 3.49 -2.80 11.67
N ALA A 638 4.46 -1.96 11.37
CA ALA A 638 4.79 -0.81 12.22
C ALA A 638 3.60 0.16 12.30
N LEU A 639 3.44 0.83 13.43
CA LEU A 639 2.36 1.80 13.67
C LEU A 639 2.30 2.92 12.63
N HIS A 640 3.44 3.24 12.03
CA HIS A 640 3.55 4.27 11.00
C HIS A 640 2.98 3.83 9.64
N THR A 641 2.72 2.55 9.44
CA THR A 641 2.23 2.02 8.16
C THR A 641 0.82 2.53 7.86
N PRO A 642 0.59 3.21 6.71
CA PRO A 642 -0.74 3.54 6.25
C PRO A 642 -1.52 2.27 5.92
N ASP A 643 -2.73 2.13 6.43
CA ASP A 643 -3.54 0.93 6.23
C ASP A 643 -5.04 1.22 6.16
N ILE A 644 -5.77 0.36 5.42
CA ILE A 644 -7.21 0.51 5.19
C ILE A 644 -8.04 0.23 6.46
N LEU A 645 -7.56 -0.65 7.36
CA LEU A 645 -8.24 -0.91 8.63
C LEU A 645 -8.22 0.32 9.52
N ALA A 646 -7.17 1.14 9.46
CA ALA A 646 -7.14 2.41 10.18
C ALA A 646 -8.25 3.34 9.68
N SER A 647 -8.47 3.45 8.35
CA SER A 647 -9.62 4.19 7.80
C SER A 647 -10.94 3.59 8.29
N ALA A 648 -11.10 2.27 8.25
CA ALA A 648 -12.31 1.57 8.72
C ALA A 648 -12.63 1.89 10.18
N HIS A 649 -11.65 1.73 11.06
CA HIS A 649 -11.83 1.97 12.49
C HIS A 649 -12.12 3.45 12.79
N LEU A 650 -11.46 4.36 12.10
CA LEU A 650 -11.71 5.79 12.25
C LEU A 650 -13.13 6.17 11.80
N VAL A 651 -13.59 5.69 10.65
CA VAL A 651 -14.97 5.94 10.19
C VAL A 651 -15.95 5.41 11.20
N HIS A 652 -15.82 4.17 11.66
CA HIS A 652 -16.70 3.55 12.66
C HIS A 652 -16.74 4.39 13.95
N ALA A 653 -15.57 4.72 14.52
CA ALA A 653 -15.47 5.47 15.75
C ALA A 653 -16.12 6.86 15.65
N TYR A 654 -15.86 7.58 14.56
CA TYR A 654 -16.40 8.92 14.34
C TYR A 654 -17.91 8.92 14.02
N VAL A 655 -18.44 7.92 13.30
CA VAL A 655 -19.89 7.73 13.11
C VAL A 655 -20.55 7.50 14.47
N ARG A 656 -20.00 6.66 15.33
CA ARG A 656 -20.52 6.45 16.69
C ARG A 656 -20.47 7.71 17.54
N GLY A 657 -19.39 8.50 17.43
CA GLY A 657 -19.32 9.82 18.09
C GLY A 657 -20.44 10.73 17.65
N PHE A 658 -20.73 10.80 16.34
CA PHE A 658 -21.86 11.56 15.80
C PHE A 658 -23.22 11.04 16.28
N GLU A 659 -23.47 9.74 16.18
CA GLU A 659 -24.75 9.13 16.61
C GLU A 659 -25.06 9.34 18.11
N LEU A 660 -24.02 9.37 18.94
CA LEU A 660 -24.16 9.54 20.40
C LEU A 660 -24.30 11.00 20.83
N THR A 661 -23.78 11.95 20.06
CA THR A 661 -23.72 13.35 20.47
C THR A 661 -24.56 14.30 19.60
N GLY A 662 -24.83 13.92 18.35
CA GLY A 662 -25.38 14.79 17.33
C GLY A 662 -24.40 15.85 16.80
N ASP A 663 -23.13 15.85 17.28
CA ASP A 663 -22.12 16.83 16.86
C ASP A 663 -21.62 16.55 15.45
N ARG A 664 -21.92 17.45 14.52
CA ARG A 664 -21.55 17.35 13.12
C ARG A 664 -20.03 17.33 12.90
N ALA A 665 -19.23 17.84 13.81
CA ALA A 665 -17.77 17.78 13.69
C ALA A 665 -17.26 16.32 13.66
N TYR A 666 -17.95 15.40 14.34
CA TYR A 666 -17.63 13.97 14.25
C TYR A 666 -18.07 13.37 12.92
N LEU A 667 -19.22 13.79 12.35
CA LEU A 667 -19.62 13.37 11.01
C LEU A 667 -18.65 13.85 9.94
N ASP A 668 -18.17 15.09 10.03
CA ASP A 668 -17.13 15.61 9.13
C ASP A 668 -15.81 14.82 9.28
N GLY A 669 -15.47 14.41 10.51
CA GLY A 669 -14.37 13.50 10.79
C GLY A 669 -14.56 12.14 10.12
N ALA A 670 -15.74 11.54 10.26
CA ALA A 670 -16.07 10.25 9.62
C ALA A 670 -15.95 10.34 8.10
N ARG A 671 -16.52 11.38 7.48
CA ARG A 671 -16.40 11.65 6.02
C ARG A 671 -14.94 11.74 5.60
N ARG A 672 -14.15 12.55 6.31
CA ARG A 672 -12.73 12.71 6.00
C ARG A 672 -12.01 11.37 6.01
N TRP A 673 -12.18 10.57 7.06
CA TRP A 673 -11.53 9.27 7.17
C TRP A 673 -12.06 8.26 6.15
N ALA A 674 -13.32 8.35 5.74
CA ALA A 674 -13.85 7.54 4.65
C ALA A 674 -13.15 7.86 3.32
N ILE A 675 -12.94 9.15 3.02
CA ILE A 675 -12.22 9.56 1.81
C ILE A 675 -10.78 9.03 1.82
N THR A 676 -10.08 9.03 2.97
CA THR A 676 -8.71 8.54 3.06
C THR A 676 -8.56 7.03 2.81
N GLY A 677 -9.63 6.25 2.91
CA GLY A 677 -9.65 4.82 2.58
C GLY A 677 -9.82 4.52 1.08
N VAL A 678 -10.34 5.49 0.31
CA VAL A 678 -10.59 5.29 -1.14
C VAL A 678 -9.35 4.89 -1.94
N PRO A 679 -8.15 5.46 -1.70
CA PRO A 679 -6.93 5.07 -2.42
C PRO A 679 -6.44 3.63 -2.20
N PHE A 680 -7.02 2.90 -1.28
CA PHE A 680 -6.72 1.48 -1.07
C PHE A 680 -7.59 0.54 -1.93
N VAL A 681 -8.58 1.08 -2.65
CA VAL A 681 -9.57 0.32 -3.41
C VAL A 681 -9.31 0.40 -4.91
N TYR A 682 -9.23 -0.73 -5.58
CA TYR A 682 -9.04 -0.79 -7.03
C TYR A 682 -10.29 -0.27 -7.77
N GLN A 683 -10.11 0.82 -8.51
CA GLN A 683 -11.16 1.48 -9.30
C GLN A 683 -11.03 1.24 -10.81
N TRP A 684 -10.26 0.25 -11.19
CA TRP A 684 -10.07 -0.20 -12.57
C TRP A 684 -9.82 -1.70 -12.59
N SER A 685 -9.88 -2.31 -13.76
CA SER A 685 -9.61 -3.74 -13.89
C SER A 685 -9.05 -4.09 -15.27
N CYS A 686 -8.08 -5.00 -15.29
CA CYS A 686 -7.60 -5.72 -16.46
C CYS A 686 -7.63 -7.24 -16.21
N GLN A 687 -8.22 -7.67 -15.09
CA GLN A 687 -8.30 -9.05 -14.66
C GLN A 687 -9.77 -9.39 -14.28
N PRO A 688 -10.18 -10.66 -14.36
CA PRO A 688 -11.54 -11.08 -14.00
C PRO A 688 -11.97 -10.69 -12.58
N VAL A 689 -11.07 -10.87 -11.58
CA VAL A 689 -11.29 -10.49 -10.18
C VAL A 689 -10.25 -9.44 -9.83
N MET A 690 -10.63 -8.18 -9.81
CA MET A 690 -9.75 -7.06 -9.50
C MET A 690 -10.53 -5.82 -9.07
N LEU A 691 -11.61 -5.48 -9.78
CA LEU A 691 -12.38 -4.27 -9.52
C LEU A 691 -12.95 -4.30 -8.10
N TYR A 692 -12.77 -3.23 -7.32
CA TYR A 692 -13.09 -3.13 -5.88
C TYR A 692 -12.31 -4.10 -4.97
N ALA A 693 -11.26 -4.75 -5.46
CA ALA A 693 -10.29 -5.38 -4.58
C ALA A 693 -9.61 -4.32 -3.70
N THR A 694 -9.11 -4.74 -2.54
CA THR A 694 -8.51 -3.80 -1.57
C THR A 694 -7.09 -4.20 -1.24
N THR A 695 -6.15 -3.24 -1.36
CA THR A 695 -4.81 -3.42 -0.80
C THR A 695 -4.82 -3.10 0.70
N PRO A 696 -4.13 -3.87 1.54
CA PRO A 696 -4.20 -3.68 3.00
C PRO A 696 -3.41 -2.46 3.47
N VAL A 697 -2.25 -2.20 2.86
CA VAL A 697 -1.27 -1.20 3.30
C VAL A 697 -0.64 -0.48 2.13
N LEU A 698 -0.17 0.73 2.36
CA LEU A 698 0.63 1.53 1.41
C LEU A 698 1.95 1.93 2.06
N GLY A 699 2.94 2.21 1.20
CA GLY A 699 4.19 2.83 1.60
C GLY A 699 5.32 1.86 1.92
N ALA A 700 6.50 2.46 2.00
CA ALA A 700 7.75 1.80 2.34
C ALA A 700 7.85 1.38 3.81
N THR A 701 6.88 1.76 4.62
CA THR A 701 6.83 1.46 6.06
C THR A 701 6.45 0.02 6.36
N ASN A 702 5.93 -0.72 5.38
CA ASN A 702 5.60 -2.11 5.56
C ASN A 702 6.83 -2.99 5.39
N TRP A 703 7.31 -3.59 6.46
CA TRP A 703 8.48 -4.46 6.47
C TRP A 703 8.28 -5.80 5.73
N ARG A 704 7.03 -6.13 5.40
CA ARG A 704 6.66 -7.24 4.51
C ARG A 704 6.34 -6.77 3.09
N ALA A 705 6.78 -5.59 2.75
CA ALA A 705 6.50 -4.91 1.52
C ALA A 705 6.49 -5.77 0.24
N PRO A 706 7.47 -6.65 0.00
CA PRO A 706 7.48 -7.48 -1.19
C PRO A 706 6.20 -8.28 -1.37
N ASN A 707 5.61 -8.73 -0.28
CA ASN A 707 4.46 -9.62 -0.28
C ASN A 707 3.10 -8.92 -0.13
N TRP A 708 3.08 -7.64 0.31
CA TRP A 708 1.83 -7.00 0.70
C TRP A 708 1.43 -5.81 -0.18
N ILE A 709 2.40 -5.06 -0.74
CA ILE A 709 2.08 -3.91 -1.57
C ILE A 709 1.53 -4.34 -2.91
N GLY A 710 0.34 -3.85 -3.23
CA GLY A 710 -0.38 -4.20 -4.45
C GLY A 710 -0.97 -5.62 -4.45
N LEU A 711 -0.85 -6.34 -3.34
CA LEU A 711 -1.50 -7.64 -3.14
C LEU A 711 -2.83 -7.42 -2.42
N PRO A 712 -3.99 -7.67 -3.03
CA PRO A 712 -5.28 -7.60 -2.38
C PRO A 712 -5.39 -8.48 -1.15
N VAL A 713 -5.87 -7.88 -0.05
CA VAL A 713 -6.26 -8.54 1.21
C VAL A 713 -7.67 -8.10 1.51
N GLN A 714 -8.64 -8.83 0.98
CA GLN A 714 -10.02 -8.38 0.90
C GLN A 714 -10.73 -8.34 2.26
N TRP A 715 -10.27 -9.11 3.23
CA TRP A 715 -10.82 -9.09 4.58
C TRP A 715 -10.54 -7.76 5.32
N CYS A 716 -9.47 -7.04 5.01
CA CYS A 716 -9.28 -5.67 5.48
C CYS A 716 -10.31 -4.71 4.84
N GLY A 717 -10.65 -4.97 3.58
CA GLY A 717 -11.58 -4.14 2.81
C GLY A 717 -13.02 -4.22 3.28
N TYR A 718 -13.50 -5.39 3.70
CA TYR A 718 -14.90 -5.43 4.15
C TYR A 718 -15.12 -4.85 5.55
N ASP A 719 -14.09 -4.69 6.38
CA ASP A 719 -14.18 -3.84 7.59
C ASP A 719 -14.41 -2.38 7.20
N TYR A 720 -13.68 -1.92 6.18
CA TYR A 720 -13.88 -0.57 5.64
C TYR A 720 -15.27 -0.42 5.00
N ALA A 721 -15.73 -1.41 4.22
CA ALA A 721 -17.06 -1.42 3.62
C ALA A 721 -18.18 -1.41 4.68
N TYR A 722 -18.01 -2.12 5.78
CA TYR A 722 -18.92 -2.11 6.91
C TYR A 722 -19.03 -0.71 7.55
N ALA A 723 -17.90 -0.06 7.77
CA ALA A 723 -17.88 1.30 8.28
C ALA A 723 -18.50 2.31 7.29
N LEU A 724 -18.31 2.13 5.97
CA LEU A 724 -18.98 2.93 4.95
C LEU A 724 -20.49 2.73 4.92
N ALA A 725 -20.97 1.49 5.14
CA ALA A 725 -22.40 1.22 5.25
C ALA A 725 -23.03 1.94 6.46
N MET A 726 -22.29 2.08 7.56
CA MET A 726 -22.71 2.90 8.71
C MET A 726 -22.73 4.39 8.39
N LEU A 727 -21.80 4.89 7.58
CA LEU A 727 -21.73 6.30 7.19
C LEU A 727 -22.80 6.68 6.15
N ALA A 728 -23.15 5.78 5.24
CA ALA A 728 -24.02 6.04 4.10
C ALA A 728 -25.39 6.68 4.42
N PRO A 729 -26.07 6.40 5.54
CA PRO A 729 -27.29 7.12 5.94
C PRO A 729 -27.07 8.61 6.23
N HIS A 730 -25.88 8.99 6.70
CA HIS A 730 -25.55 10.31 7.25
C HIS A 730 -24.80 11.22 6.28
N ASP A 731 -24.11 10.66 5.30
CA ASP A 731 -23.26 11.40 4.34
C ASP A 731 -23.48 10.95 2.89
N LYS A 732 -23.52 11.93 1.97
CA LYS A 732 -23.75 11.71 0.53
C LYS A 732 -22.62 12.28 -0.36
N THR A 733 -21.46 12.53 0.21
CA THR A 733 -20.29 13.07 -0.51
C THR A 733 -19.84 12.16 -1.64
N LEU A 734 -19.87 10.85 -1.40
CA LEU A 734 -19.74 9.79 -2.40
C LEU A 734 -20.88 8.78 -2.24
N ASP A 735 -21.06 7.93 -3.24
CA ASP A 735 -21.95 6.78 -3.10
C ASP A 735 -21.26 5.68 -2.26
N TRP A 736 -21.29 5.88 -0.93
CA TRP A 736 -20.67 4.98 0.04
C TRP A 736 -21.27 3.57 -0.01
N HIS A 737 -22.56 3.47 -0.27
CA HIS A 737 -23.25 2.18 -0.42
C HIS A 737 -22.69 1.42 -1.64
N LYS A 738 -22.59 2.07 -2.79
CA LYS A 738 -22.02 1.48 -4.01
C LYS A 738 -20.57 1.01 -3.81
N LEU A 739 -19.75 1.83 -3.12
CA LEU A 739 -18.37 1.47 -2.82
C LEU A 739 -18.29 0.23 -1.91
N ALA A 740 -19.11 0.20 -0.86
CA ALA A 740 -19.18 -0.92 0.06
C ALA A 740 -19.69 -2.20 -0.62
N GLU A 741 -20.72 -2.09 -1.47
CA GLU A 741 -21.25 -3.22 -2.24
C GLU A 741 -20.21 -3.77 -3.23
N GLY A 742 -19.48 -2.90 -3.93
CA GLY A 742 -18.40 -3.32 -4.83
C GLY A 742 -17.34 -4.14 -4.09
N ILE A 743 -16.91 -3.68 -2.92
CA ILE A 743 -15.93 -4.40 -2.07
C ILE A 743 -16.50 -5.77 -1.63
N LEU A 744 -17.77 -5.81 -1.22
CA LEU A 744 -18.44 -7.06 -0.82
C LEU A 744 -18.50 -8.07 -1.98
N ILE A 745 -18.97 -7.64 -3.15
CA ILE A 745 -19.09 -8.53 -4.32
C ILE A 745 -17.70 -9.10 -4.70
N THR A 746 -16.66 -8.29 -4.65
CA THR A 746 -15.29 -8.76 -4.90
C THR A 746 -14.80 -9.75 -3.83
N ALA A 747 -15.17 -9.54 -2.57
CA ALA A 747 -14.92 -10.54 -1.52
C ALA A 747 -15.63 -11.88 -1.83
N GLU A 748 -16.88 -11.84 -2.29
CA GLU A 748 -17.63 -13.03 -2.69
C GLU A 748 -17.05 -13.73 -3.92
N GLN A 749 -16.45 -12.97 -4.87
CA GLN A 749 -15.69 -13.53 -6.00
C GLN A 749 -14.40 -14.21 -5.54
N MET A 750 -13.73 -13.67 -4.53
CA MET A 750 -12.49 -14.24 -3.96
C MET A 750 -12.75 -15.47 -3.08
N GLN A 751 -13.95 -15.68 -2.52
CA GLN A 751 -14.26 -16.90 -1.76
C GLN A 751 -13.99 -18.15 -2.55
N TYR A 752 -13.60 -19.24 -1.87
CA TYR A 752 -13.50 -20.57 -2.47
C TYR A 752 -14.90 -21.06 -2.87
N PRO A 753 -15.16 -21.30 -4.16
CA PRO A 753 -16.50 -21.72 -4.60
C PRO A 753 -16.81 -23.18 -4.25
N ASP A 754 -15.79 -24.02 -4.14
CA ASP A 754 -15.87 -25.47 -3.93
C ASP A 754 -14.61 -25.99 -3.21
N GLY A 755 -14.47 -27.30 -3.13
CA GLY A 755 -13.34 -27.97 -2.50
C GLY A 755 -13.39 -27.97 -0.98
N GLU A 756 -12.26 -28.28 -0.36
CA GLU A 756 -12.10 -28.40 1.10
C GLU A 756 -12.44 -27.09 1.83
N PHE A 757 -11.99 -25.97 1.30
CA PHE A 757 -12.18 -24.64 1.87
C PHE A 757 -13.39 -23.89 1.32
N ALA A 758 -14.36 -24.60 0.70
CA ALA A 758 -15.54 -23.97 0.12
C ALA A 758 -16.22 -23.00 1.09
N GLY A 759 -16.36 -21.74 0.67
CA GLY A 759 -16.96 -20.66 1.44
C GLY A 759 -15.99 -19.91 2.38
N CYS A 760 -14.77 -20.37 2.58
CA CYS A 760 -13.72 -19.59 3.25
C CYS A 760 -13.26 -18.43 2.37
N VAL A 761 -12.67 -17.41 3.00
CA VAL A 761 -12.07 -16.26 2.33
C VAL A 761 -10.55 -16.45 2.35
N PRO A 762 -9.83 -16.27 1.21
CA PRO A 762 -8.37 -16.32 1.25
C PRO A 762 -7.80 -15.15 2.05
N ASP A 763 -6.63 -15.33 2.67
CA ASP A 763 -5.90 -14.25 3.32
C ASP A 763 -5.55 -13.14 2.32
N SER A 764 -5.03 -13.53 1.17
CA SER A 764 -4.74 -12.62 0.07
C SER A 764 -5.06 -13.24 -1.28
N PHE A 765 -5.12 -12.40 -2.31
CA PHE A 765 -5.44 -12.80 -3.67
C PHE A 765 -4.38 -12.25 -4.65
N SER A 766 -3.76 -13.14 -5.44
CA SER A 766 -2.85 -12.73 -6.50
C SER A 766 -3.63 -12.21 -7.70
N LEU A 767 -3.54 -10.92 -8.00
CA LEU A 767 -4.19 -10.35 -9.19
C LEU A 767 -3.60 -10.87 -10.48
N ALA A 768 -2.28 -11.03 -10.54
CA ALA A 768 -1.60 -11.49 -11.75
C ALA A 768 -1.96 -12.94 -12.10
N GLU A 769 -2.02 -13.80 -11.10
CA GLU A 769 -2.23 -15.24 -11.23
C GLU A 769 -3.69 -15.65 -11.03
N GLN A 770 -4.57 -14.73 -10.60
CA GLN A 770 -5.96 -14.97 -10.23
C GLN A 770 -6.10 -16.12 -9.21
N GLN A 771 -5.17 -16.16 -8.25
CA GLN A 771 -5.02 -17.24 -7.29
C GLN A 771 -5.32 -16.80 -5.86
N ARG A 772 -5.98 -17.68 -5.12
CA ARG A 772 -6.26 -17.57 -3.69
C ARG A 772 -5.07 -18.07 -2.89
N ASN A 773 -4.60 -17.27 -1.94
CA ASN A 773 -3.49 -17.62 -1.06
C ASN A 773 -4.00 -17.99 0.34
N PRO A 774 -3.38 -18.95 1.03
CA PRO A 774 -3.68 -19.22 2.43
C PRO A 774 -3.28 -17.99 3.28
N TRP A 775 -3.90 -17.74 4.38
CA TRP A 775 -4.75 -18.53 5.25
C TRP A 775 -6.23 -18.42 4.85
N ASN A 776 -7.04 -19.43 5.22
CA ASN A 776 -8.44 -19.55 4.77
C ASN A 776 -9.39 -19.13 5.89
N ILE A 777 -9.80 -17.85 5.87
CA ILE A 777 -10.51 -17.14 6.94
C ILE A 777 -12.01 -17.48 6.92
N ASN A 778 -12.64 -17.47 8.09
CA ASN A 778 -14.08 -17.68 8.20
C ASN A 778 -14.89 -16.55 7.53
N PRO A 779 -16.09 -16.84 6.96
CA PRO A 779 -16.86 -15.87 6.19
C PRO A 779 -17.83 -15.01 7.01
N CYS A 780 -17.72 -14.93 8.35
CA CYS A 780 -18.70 -14.22 9.20
C CYS A 780 -18.88 -12.75 8.78
N ALA A 781 -17.77 -12.07 8.50
CA ALA A 781 -17.79 -10.65 8.14
C ALA A 781 -18.48 -10.39 6.79
N ILE A 782 -18.34 -11.29 5.80
CA ILE A 782 -19.09 -11.21 4.54
C ILE A 782 -20.60 -11.29 4.77
N VAL A 783 -21.04 -12.21 5.64
CA VAL A 783 -22.48 -12.33 5.99
C VAL A 783 -22.97 -11.08 6.71
N SER A 784 -22.25 -10.58 7.71
CA SER A 784 -22.61 -9.35 8.43
C SER A 784 -22.72 -8.16 7.47
N LEU A 785 -21.72 -7.96 6.62
CA LEU A 785 -21.72 -6.85 5.65
C LEU A 785 -22.88 -6.96 4.65
N ARG A 786 -23.19 -8.16 4.14
CA ARG A 786 -24.35 -8.40 3.27
C ARG A 786 -25.65 -8.01 3.94
N LEU A 787 -25.88 -8.46 5.19
CA LEU A 787 -27.07 -8.12 5.95
C LEU A 787 -27.23 -6.61 6.13
N VAL A 788 -26.15 -5.91 6.52
CA VAL A 788 -26.18 -4.46 6.74
C VAL A 788 -26.49 -3.70 5.45
N LEU A 789 -25.89 -4.09 4.32
CA LEU A 789 -26.15 -3.46 3.02
C LEU A 789 -27.58 -3.70 2.51
N GLU A 790 -28.20 -4.81 2.92
CA GLU A 790 -29.61 -5.10 2.67
C GLU A 790 -30.58 -4.43 3.68
N GLY A 791 -30.06 -3.61 4.60
CA GLY A 791 -30.86 -2.97 5.67
C GLY A 791 -31.34 -3.93 6.74
N GLN A 792 -30.71 -5.11 6.85
CA GLN A 792 -31.02 -6.11 7.86
C GLN A 792 -30.10 -5.99 9.08
N LEU A 793 -30.58 -6.46 10.23
CA LEU A 793 -29.80 -6.47 11.45
C LEU A 793 -28.79 -7.63 11.42
N ASP A 794 -27.52 -7.31 11.52
CA ASP A 794 -26.43 -8.29 11.59
C ASP A 794 -26.07 -8.70 13.03
N SER A 795 -26.12 -7.76 13.98
CA SER A 795 -25.74 -7.97 15.38
C SER A 795 -26.87 -7.51 16.34
N LEU A 796 -26.54 -6.83 17.44
CA LEU A 796 -27.49 -6.33 18.42
C LEU A 796 -28.10 -5.00 17.97
N ALA A 797 -29.42 -4.91 18.01
CA ALA A 797 -30.13 -3.65 17.88
C ALA A 797 -30.07 -2.85 19.18
N VAL A 798 -29.92 -1.53 19.09
CA VAL A 798 -29.93 -0.60 20.20
C VAL A 798 -30.89 0.54 19.87
N ALA A 799 -31.90 0.75 20.71
CA ALA A 799 -32.78 1.90 20.63
C ALA A 799 -32.71 2.72 21.92
N ALA A 800 -32.69 4.03 21.80
CA ALA A 800 -32.70 4.95 22.92
C ALA A 800 -33.73 6.08 22.69
N ALA A 801 -34.75 6.17 23.49
CA ALA A 801 -35.75 7.24 23.50
C ALA A 801 -36.44 7.30 24.86
N ASP A 802 -37.11 8.39 25.16
CA ASP A 802 -37.94 8.60 26.38
C ASP A 802 -37.18 8.35 27.70
N GLY A 803 -35.86 8.60 27.71
CA GLY A 803 -35.02 8.35 28.90
C GLY A 803 -34.59 6.89 29.07
N HIS A 804 -35.03 5.97 28.20
CA HIS A 804 -34.72 4.56 28.26
C HIS A 804 -33.79 4.13 27.09
N ARG A 805 -33.03 3.07 27.32
CA ARG A 805 -32.16 2.41 26.33
C ARG A 805 -32.39 0.91 26.36
N VAL A 806 -32.57 0.32 25.18
CA VAL A 806 -32.88 -1.09 25.04
C VAL A 806 -31.96 -1.74 24.04
N VAL A 807 -31.35 -2.87 24.44
CA VAL A 807 -30.53 -3.72 23.58
C VAL A 807 -31.22 -5.06 23.38
N ALA A 808 -31.38 -5.49 22.13
CA ALA A 808 -32.09 -6.72 21.81
C ALA A 808 -31.43 -7.42 20.58
N PRO A 809 -31.56 -8.76 20.42
CA PRO A 809 -31.05 -9.48 19.25
C PRO A 809 -31.96 -9.36 18.01
N TYR A 810 -33.10 -8.67 18.16
CA TYR A 810 -34.07 -8.38 17.11
C TYR A 810 -34.24 -6.87 16.93
N PRO A 811 -34.78 -6.39 15.82
CA PRO A 811 -35.07 -4.98 15.62
C PRO A 811 -35.95 -4.44 16.76
N VAL A 812 -35.56 -3.31 17.36
CA VAL A 812 -36.24 -2.70 18.48
C VAL A 812 -36.42 -1.20 18.25
N THR A 813 -37.58 -0.69 18.70
CA THR A 813 -37.85 0.74 18.79
C THR A 813 -38.38 1.05 20.20
N VAL A 814 -38.12 2.27 20.70
CA VAL A 814 -38.62 2.75 22.00
C VAL A 814 -39.53 3.95 21.74
N ARG A 815 -40.73 3.92 22.27
CA ARG A 815 -41.68 5.02 22.21
C ARG A 815 -42.69 4.95 23.36
N ALA A 816 -43.07 6.07 23.89
CA ALA A 816 -44.06 6.21 24.98
C ALA A 816 -43.76 5.28 26.20
N GLY A 817 -42.47 5.18 26.59
CA GLY A 817 -42.02 4.35 27.72
C GLY A 817 -42.11 2.83 27.47
N LYS A 818 -42.28 2.39 26.24
CA LYS A 818 -42.36 0.97 25.84
C LYS A 818 -41.30 0.62 24.76
N ALA A 819 -40.75 -0.59 24.88
CA ALA A 819 -39.93 -1.19 23.82
C ALA A 819 -40.80 -2.08 22.93
N HIS A 820 -40.74 -1.86 21.61
CA HIS A 820 -41.40 -2.70 20.61
C HIS A 820 -40.34 -3.49 19.89
N ILE A 821 -40.39 -4.83 19.95
CA ILE A 821 -39.35 -5.74 19.45
C ILE A 821 -39.98 -6.65 18.40
N ALA A 822 -39.41 -6.62 17.17
CA ALA A 822 -39.89 -7.39 16.04
C ALA A 822 -39.28 -8.81 16.03
N ALA A 823 -39.75 -9.67 16.94
CA ALA A 823 -39.32 -11.07 17.05
C ALA A 823 -40.43 -12.00 16.54
N LYS A 824 -40.05 -13.21 16.09
CA LYS A 824 -41.02 -14.25 15.71
C LYS A 824 -41.65 -14.87 16.93
N ALA A 825 -42.93 -15.28 16.83
CA ALA A 825 -43.62 -15.99 17.93
C ALA A 825 -42.89 -17.32 18.25
N GLY A 826 -42.80 -17.65 19.53
CA GLY A 826 -42.23 -18.88 20.05
C GLY A 826 -40.71 -18.83 20.30
N VAL A 827 -39.98 -17.78 19.89
CA VAL A 827 -38.54 -17.64 20.20
C VAL A 827 -38.37 -17.08 21.62
N SER A 828 -37.30 -17.53 22.31
CA SER A 828 -36.88 -17.00 23.60
C SER A 828 -35.60 -16.22 23.46
N TYR A 829 -35.50 -15.07 24.16
CA TYR A 829 -34.31 -14.21 24.15
C TYR A 829 -34.26 -13.33 25.39
N GLN A 830 -33.20 -12.61 25.60
CA GLN A 830 -33.05 -11.61 26.64
C GLN A 830 -32.95 -10.20 26.04
N VAL A 831 -33.32 -9.23 26.84
CA VAL A 831 -33.22 -7.80 26.52
C VAL A 831 -32.47 -7.12 27.66
N LEU A 832 -31.54 -6.25 27.34
CA LEU A 832 -30.86 -5.39 28.31
C LEU A 832 -31.52 -4.01 28.28
N ILE A 833 -31.97 -3.53 29.43
CA ILE A 833 -32.62 -2.24 29.59
C ILE A 833 -31.75 -1.37 30.51
N ASP A 834 -31.50 -0.12 30.06
CA ASP A 834 -30.79 0.94 30.78
C ASP A 834 -29.41 0.50 31.29
N GLY A 835 -28.75 -0.43 30.54
CA GLY A 835 -27.42 -0.91 30.83
C GLY A 835 -27.28 -1.79 32.08
N ALA A 836 -28.40 -2.16 32.74
CA ALA A 836 -28.37 -2.88 34.02
C ALA A 836 -29.39 -4.01 34.11
N ARG A 837 -30.64 -3.78 33.71
CA ARG A 837 -31.76 -4.71 33.89
C ARG A 837 -31.84 -5.68 32.71
N ILE A 838 -31.72 -6.98 32.97
CA ILE A 838 -31.87 -8.02 31.96
C ILE A 838 -33.24 -8.69 32.11
N VAL A 839 -34.03 -8.67 31.05
CA VAL A 839 -35.40 -9.21 31.03
C VAL A 839 -35.45 -10.38 30.07
N PRO A 840 -35.81 -11.60 30.51
CA PRO A 840 -36.08 -12.71 29.61
C PRO A 840 -37.43 -12.51 28.91
N VAL A 841 -37.51 -12.83 27.63
CA VAL A 841 -38.74 -12.71 26.81
C VAL A 841 -38.96 -14.03 26.09
N THR A 842 -40.20 -14.53 26.13
CA THR A 842 -40.69 -15.56 25.22
C THR A 842 -41.67 -14.88 24.28
N SER A 843 -41.29 -14.78 23.03
CA SER A 843 -42.04 -13.97 22.07
C SER A 843 -43.39 -14.53 21.71
N ARG A 844 -44.37 -13.66 21.63
CA ARG A 844 -45.71 -13.92 21.10
C ARG A 844 -45.86 -13.38 19.65
N GLY A 845 -44.79 -12.82 19.08
CA GLY A 845 -44.76 -12.10 17.80
C GLY A 845 -44.96 -10.60 18.03
N ASN A 846 -43.96 -9.78 17.69
CA ASN A 846 -43.93 -8.33 17.90
C ASN A 846 -44.17 -7.94 19.35
N ASP A 847 -43.19 -8.22 20.21
CA ASP A 847 -43.30 -8.06 21.65
C ASP A 847 -43.28 -6.59 22.08
N GLU A 848 -44.09 -6.28 23.12
CA GLU A 848 -44.12 -4.99 23.79
C GLU A 848 -43.66 -5.15 25.23
N LEU A 849 -42.66 -4.40 25.66
CA LEU A 849 -42.18 -4.37 27.05
C LEU A 849 -42.36 -2.99 27.65
N ASP A 850 -43.03 -2.93 28.82
CA ASP A 850 -43.10 -1.71 29.62
C ASP A 850 -41.74 -1.44 30.29
N LEU A 851 -41.10 -0.32 29.94
CA LEU A 851 -39.80 0.05 30.45
C LEU A 851 -39.87 0.65 31.88
N ASN A 852 -41.04 1.19 32.28
CA ASN A 852 -41.30 1.77 33.61
C ASN A 852 -41.77 0.73 34.63
N ALA A 853 -42.07 -0.50 34.21
CA ALA A 853 -42.47 -1.54 35.14
C ALA A 853 -41.35 -1.84 36.15
N ALA A 854 -41.71 -1.92 37.45
CA ALA A 854 -40.74 -2.33 38.46
C ALA A 854 -40.19 -3.73 38.17
N PRO A 855 -38.91 -4.02 38.51
CA PRO A 855 -38.28 -5.30 38.26
C PRO A 855 -38.97 -6.49 38.89
#